data_62d1d803c307854c11fa681379219538
#
_entry.id   62d1d803c307854c11fa681379219538
#
_cell.length_a   1.000
_cell.length_b   1.000
_cell.length_c   1.000
_cell.angle_alpha   90.00
_cell.angle_beta   90.00
_cell.angle_gamma   90.00
#
_symmetry.space_group_name_H-M   'P 1'
#
loop_
_entity.id
_entity.type
_entity.pdbx_description
1 polymer ?
#
loop_
_entity_poly.entity_id
_entity_poly.type
_entity_poly.pdbx_seq_one_letter_code
_entity_poly.pdbx_strand_id
1 'polypeptide(L)'
;MRAYLGNISILIFLGFISSCGGGGGGGSSVDIPPTPPEPAPIISISVTQSQAYEKTQEVAELRIERSGTAKTLSISYSVEGSGDDSFGSASISDYELIYEDGSLVEDSINLSENQDSIIIHVRPKNDAQREIPETLTLTLNDGSSYDLGDDIVASITINEATNEISNNQLFLGTFKAQDSVPTNASGLLSFVLQGDNSKGTLTYTYANLGTQRTDQHIHLWPSGTIIHDIKDEDLQSSGNVSDYEWNIEPGGIFTNKQQMLDALFNGEFYINIHSAAFPGGEILAHLVFDASAEPPEQLPLTEQDVDIDIIRFLTQATFGATPDSYSELRSLIDVEGSNREQVYELWIDQQFDIPETSMLALDNHTYDQFPSYNHAALKTESFWPIAVYANDQLRQRVTFALSEILVISRADGQVRNKPRGIGSYWDTLSGNAFGSYRQLIEDVTMHPMMGLYLSHLRNKKADAEAGTFPDENYAREVMQLFTFGLVHRNIDGSIILGEDNLPIATYSNETIQNMARVFTGLGLSYGVNSAEETIENTNFNRGFCGPANSTHHCWTQPMKFFPNQHDFDEKKLFIDDGQLIIPASASQDSDQALMELGLVLDGLVSHQTTAPFIARRLIQRFVTSNPSSGYIERVAVAFGSDGDLRSTIKAILLDPEARSPSVLNSKTFGKFKEPLLQMTAVMRLLEANSKIALGAGDEDVGIVGTNYQFAHHFSDGATLMKLGPVVPVLGQEVLSAPS
;
A
#
# COMPACT_ATOMS: atom_id res chain seq x y z
N MET A 1 39.58 -28.73 -7.89
CA MET A 1 40.51 -29.81 -7.61
C MET A 1 39.72 -31.00 -7.10
N ARG A 2 39.67 -32.06 -7.95
CA ARG A 2 39.40 -33.48 -7.70
C ARG A 2 38.33 -33.85 -6.66
N ALA A 3 37.15 -34.39 -7.00
CA ALA A 3 36.84 -35.69 -7.70
C ALA A 3 37.00 -36.92 -6.76
N TYR A 4 35.93 -37.68 -6.62
CA TYR A 4 35.78 -39.14 -6.85
C TYR A 4 34.62 -39.66 -5.99
N LEU A 5 33.54 -40.09 -6.59
CA LEU A 5 33.15 -41.44 -7.05
C LEU A 5 32.86 -42.48 -5.94
N GLY A 6 31.74 -43.15 -6.05
CA GLY A 6 31.49 -44.45 -5.47
C GLY A 6 30.04 -44.93 -5.55
N ASN A 7 29.66 -45.48 -6.71
CA ASN A 7 28.52 -46.39 -6.86
C ASN A 7 28.76 -47.70 -6.12
N ILE A 8 27.77 -48.26 -5.44
CA ILE A 8 27.69 -49.72 -5.23
C ILE A 8 26.22 -50.15 -5.37
N SER A 9 25.93 -50.81 -6.48
CA SER A 9 24.79 -51.70 -6.67
C SER A 9 25.07 -53.02 -5.98
N ILE A 10 24.13 -53.58 -5.25
CA ILE A 10 24.13 -54.98 -4.86
C ILE A 10 22.83 -55.63 -5.32
N LEU A 11 22.96 -56.43 -6.37
CA LEU A 11 22.02 -57.47 -6.79
C LEU A 11 22.26 -58.69 -5.91
N ILE A 12 21.22 -59.29 -5.36
CA ILE A 12 21.26 -60.67 -4.86
C ILE A 12 20.15 -61.47 -5.52
N PHE A 13 20.60 -62.36 -6.39
CA PHE A 13 19.87 -63.54 -6.91
C PHE A 13 20.04 -64.69 -5.95
N LEU A 14 19.05 -65.58 -5.87
CA LEU A 14 19.09 -67.01 -5.61
C LEU A 14 17.73 -67.43 -5.05
N GLY A 15 17.08 -68.46 -5.44
CA GLY A 15 17.43 -69.59 -6.27
C GLY A 15 16.40 -70.68 -5.96
N PHE A 16 15.95 -71.29 -6.98
CA PHE A 16 15.04 -72.45 -6.95
C PHE A 16 15.58 -73.61 -6.14
N ILE A 17 14.72 -74.30 -5.43
CA ILE A 17 14.80 -75.76 -5.24
C ILE A 17 13.41 -76.41 -5.36
N SER A 18 13.31 -77.25 -6.32
CA SER A 18 12.28 -78.20 -6.62
C SER A 18 12.48 -79.47 -5.75
N SER A 19 11.44 -80.02 -5.21
CA SER A 19 11.46 -81.43 -4.79
C SER A 19 10.11 -82.09 -5.00
N CYS A 20 10.07 -83.04 -5.83
CA CYS A 20 9.01 -84.01 -6.06
C CYS A 20 8.85 -84.99 -4.90
N GLY A 21 7.65 -85.46 -4.64
CA GLY A 21 7.36 -86.68 -3.84
C GLY A 21 5.88 -86.99 -3.87
N GLY A 22 5.51 -87.99 -4.63
CA GLY A 22 4.12 -88.43 -4.87
C GLY A 22 3.49 -89.28 -3.79
N GLY A 23 2.21 -89.49 -3.89
CA GLY A 23 1.44 -90.46 -3.11
C GLY A 23 -0.06 -90.24 -3.25
N GLY A 24 -0.73 -91.10 -3.96
CA GLY A 24 -2.14 -91.08 -4.34
C GLY A 24 -3.12 -91.31 -3.20
N GLY A 25 -4.32 -90.91 -3.42
CA GLY A 25 -5.47 -91.20 -2.59
C GLY A 25 -6.73 -90.53 -3.13
N GLY A 26 -7.62 -91.29 -3.75
CA GLY A 26 -8.85 -90.77 -4.35
C GLY A 26 -9.82 -90.21 -3.26
N GLY A 27 -10.45 -89.11 -3.62
CA GLY A 27 -11.52 -88.49 -2.82
C GLY A 27 -12.37 -87.65 -3.76
N SER A 28 -13.61 -87.94 -3.79
CA SER A 28 -14.70 -87.38 -4.59
C SER A 28 -14.65 -85.90 -4.67
N SER A 29 -14.71 -85.38 -5.87
CA SER A 29 -14.98 -83.98 -6.14
C SER A 29 -16.37 -83.58 -5.70
N VAL A 30 -16.45 -82.81 -4.66
CA VAL A 30 -17.67 -82.03 -4.37
C VAL A 30 -17.57 -80.81 -5.28
N ASP A 31 -18.46 -80.72 -6.26
CA ASP A 31 -18.68 -79.53 -7.03
C ASP A 31 -19.14 -78.39 -6.09
N ILE A 32 -18.23 -77.52 -5.71
CA ILE A 32 -18.58 -76.23 -5.08
C ILE A 32 -19.18 -75.41 -6.19
N PRO A 33 -20.45 -74.96 -6.09
CA PRO A 33 -20.97 -74.03 -7.08
C PRO A 33 -20.11 -72.81 -7.14
N PRO A 34 -19.88 -72.23 -8.33
CA PRO A 34 -19.10 -71.00 -8.46
C PRO A 34 -19.72 -69.94 -7.53
N THR A 35 -18.88 -69.33 -6.72
CA THR A 35 -19.23 -68.14 -5.93
C THR A 35 -19.87 -67.15 -6.86
N PRO A 36 -21.02 -66.54 -6.56
CA PRO A 36 -21.59 -65.50 -7.39
C PRO A 36 -20.52 -64.43 -7.63
N PRO A 37 -20.44 -63.88 -8.84
CA PRO A 37 -19.54 -62.80 -9.08
C PRO A 37 -19.82 -61.66 -8.08
N GLU A 38 -18.77 -61.17 -7.47
CA GLU A 38 -18.84 -60.04 -6.55
C GLU A 38 -19.50 -58.85 -7.28
N PRO A 39 -20.48 -58.15 -6.68
CA PRO A 39 -21.14 -57.04 -7.35
C PRO A 39 -20.08 -55.98 -7.71
N ALA A 40 -20.25 -55.34 -8.87
CA ALA A 40 -19.37 -54.26 -9.32
C ALA A 40 -19.40 -53.11 -8.29
N PRO A 41 -18.29 -52.44 -8.02
CA PRO A 41 -18.29 -51.25 -7.14
C PRO A 41 -19.15 -50.15 -7.73
N ILE A 42 -19.88 -49.43 -6.90
CA ILE A 42 -20.66 -48.25 -7.29
C ILE A 42 -19.79 -47.01 -7.08
N ILE A 43 -19.71 -46.15 -8.07
CA ILE A 43 -18.90 -44.95 -8.06
C ILE A 43 -19.81 -43.71 -8.05
N SER A 44 -19.49 -42.74 -7.18
CA SER A 44 -20.16 -41.42 -7.11
C SER A 44 -19.14 -40.29 -6.98
N ILE A 45 -19.57 -39.09 -7.31
CA ILE A 45 -18.79 -37.85 -7.19
C ILE A 45 -19.55 -36.85 -6.34
N SER A 46 -18.83 -36.10 -5.54
CA SER A 46 -19.35 -34.97 -4.75
C SER A 46 -18.40 -33.78 -4.77
N VAL A 47 -18.93 -32.58 -4.53
CA VAL A 47 -18.16 -31.36 -4.44
C VAL A 47 -17.87 -31.09 -2.96
N THR A 48 -16.60 -31.02 -2.57
CA THR A 48 -16.19 -30.64 -1.21
C THR A 48 -15.85 -29.16 -1.12
N GLN A 49 -15.28 -28.58 -2.21
CA GLN A 49 -15.08 -27.15 -2.37
C GLN A 49 -15.48 -26.75 -3.80
N SER A 50 -16.48 -25.89 -3.93
CA SER A 50 -17.11 -25.57 -5.23
C SER A 50 -16.47 -24.38 -5.95
N GLN A 51 -15.51 -23.68 -5.34
CA GLN A 51 -14.92 -22.47 -5.90
C GLN A 51 -13.40 -22.66 -6.02
N ALA A 52 -12.85 -22.27 -7.17
CA ALA A 52 -11.42 -22.10 -7.40
C ALA A 52 -11.16 -20.64 -7.76
N TYR A 53 -9.94 -20.14 -7.48
CA TYR A 53 -9.57 -18.74 -7.71
C TYR A 53 -8.22 -18.65 -8.39
N GLU A 54 -8.16 -18.01 -9.55
CA GLU A 54 -6.94 -17.95 -10.38
C GLU A 54 -5.82 -17.14 -9.73
N LYS A 55 -6.14 -15.95 -9.23
CA LYS A 55 -5.13 -15.05 -8.64
C LYS A 55 -4.52 -15.57 -7.37
N THR A 56 -5.28 -16.28 -6.55
CA THR A 56 -4.78 -16.86 -5.29
C THR A 56 -4.37 -18.31 -5.44
N GLN A 57 -4.58 -18.93 -6.62
CA GLN A 57 -4.31 -20.34 -6.89
C GLN A 57 -5.03 -21.28 -5.90
N GLU A 58 -6.15 -20.81 -5.31
CA GLU A 58 -7.02 -21.67 -4.49
C GLU A 58 -7.72 -22.68 -5.37
N VAL A 59 -7.61 -23.95 -4.98
CA VAL A 59 -8.16 -25.07 -5.73
C VAL A 59 -9.59 -25.35 -5.30
N ALA A 60 -10.45 -25.76 -6.24
CA ALA A 60 -11.69 -26.45 -5.91
C ALA A 60 -11.45 -27.94 -5.70
N GLU A 61 -12.30 -28.61 -4.92
CA GLU A 61 -12.12 -30.00 -4.56
C GLU A 61 -13.34 -30.84 -4.94
N LEU A 62 -13.07 -31.91 -5.67
CA LEU A 62 -14.01 -32.94 -6.03
C LEU A 62 -13.63 -34.24 -5.33
N ARG A 63 -14.58 -34.90 -4.72
CA ARG A 63 -14.38 -36.17 -4.07
C ARG A 63 -15.09 -37.27 -4.81
N ILE A 64 -14.34 -38.30 -5.22
CA ILE A 64 -14.89 -39.52 -5.84
C ILE A 64 -14.83 -40.62 -4.82
N GLU A 65 -15.98 -41.31 -4.63
CA GLU A 65 -16.14 -42.39 -3.68
C GLU A 65 -16.53 -43.67 -4.39
N ARG A 66 -16.13 -44.82 -3.85
CA ARG A 66 -16.59 -46.11 -4.29
C ARG A 66 -17.18 -46.90 -3.14
N SER A 67 -18.26 -47.63 -3.42
CA SER A 67 -18.78 -48.65 -2.52
C SER A 67 -18.36 -50.05 -3.02
N GLY A 68 -17.95 -50.93 -2.11
CA GLY A 68 -17.60 -52.33 -2.46
C GLY A 68 -16.11 -52.59 -2.56
N THR A 69 -15.69 -53.59 -3.30
CA THR A 69 -14.40 -54.26 -3.17
C THR A 69 -13.15 -53.48 -3.60
N ALA A 70 -12.11 -53.93 -2.99
CA ALA A 70 -10.76 -53.47 -2.83
C ALA A 70 -9.80 -53.55 -4.05
N LYS A 71 -10.24 -53.67 -5.28
CA LYS A 71 -9.36 -53.75 -6.47
C LYS A 71 -9.02 -52.35 -7.02
N THR A 72 -7.85 -52.24 -7.63
CA THR A 72 -7.50 -51.03 -8.43
C THR A 72 -8.56 -50.77 -9.48
N LEU A 73 -9.01 -49.53 -9.60
CA LEU A 73 -10.05 -49.08 -10.49
C LEU A 73 -9.62 -47.88 -11.30
N SER A 74 -9.90 -47.90 -12.59
CA SER A 74 -9.71 -46.75 -13.48
C SER A 74 -11.09 -46.26 -13.93
N ILE A 75 -11.41 -45.01 -13.61
CA ILE A 75 -12.70 -44.38 -13.85
C ILE A 75 -12.56 -43.39 -15.00
N SER A 76 -13.37 -43.56 -16.03
CA SER A 76 -13.43 -42.63 -17.13
C SER A 76 -14.36 -41.47 -16.79
N TYR A 77 -14.02 -40.28 -17.25
CA TYR A 77 -14.79 -39.07 -17.05
C TYR A 77 -14.83 -38.20 -18.28
N SER A 78 -15.74 -37.25 -18.32
CA SER A 78 -15.78 -36.17 -19.31
C SER A 78 -15.91 -34.85 -18.58
N VAL A 79 -15.39 -33.79 -19.20
CA VAL A 79 -15.48 -32.43 -18.69
C VAL A 79 -16.18 -31.58 -19.72
N GLU A 80 -17.26 -30.90 -19.32
CA GLU A 80 -17.89 -29.84 -20.12
C GLU A 80 -17.25 -28.52 -19.75
N GLY A 81 -17.04 -27.69 -20.74
CA GLY A 81 -16.29 -26.46 -20.64
C GLY A 81 -14.86 -26.56 -21.20
N SER A 82 -14.37 -27.78 -21.47
CA SER A 82 -13.06 -27.98 -22.04
C SER A 82 -13.06 -27.79 -23.57
N GLY A 83 -12.38 -26.75 -24.03
CA GLY A 83 -12.07 -26.56 -25.46
C GLY A 83 -13.08 -25.72 -26.27
N ASP A 84 -13.90 -24.93 -25.62
CA ASP A 84 -14.77 -23.94 -26.25
C ASP A 84 -14.66 -22.62 -25.49
N ASP A 85 -14.20 -21.57 -26.12
CA ASP A 85 -14.15 -20.20 -25.59
C ASP A 85 -15.58 -19.58 -25.47
N SER A 86 -16.56 -20.40 -25.16
CA SER A 86 -17.90 -19.94 -24.95
C SER A 86 -18.08 -19.36 -23.57
N PHE A 87 -18.71 -18.21 -23.50
CA PHE A 87 -19.02 -17.44 -22.32
C PHE A 87 -19.50 -18.30 -21.13
N GLY A 88 -18.79 -18.25 -20.00
CA GLY A 88 -19.15 -18.91 -18.76
C GLY A 88 -18.81 -20.41 -18.71
N SER A 89 -17.99 -20.92 -19.63
CA SER A 89 -17.57 -22.30 -19.73
C SER A 89 -16.06 -22.39 -19.75
N ALA A 90 -15.45 -22.95 -18.71
CA ALA A 90 -14.00 -23.04 -18.57
C ALA A 90 -13.35 -23.84 -19.71
N SER A 91 -12.33 -23.28 -20.29
CA SER A 91 -11.48 -23.89 -21.32
C SER A 91 -10.39 -24.75 -20.69
N ILE A 92 -9.80 -25.68 -21.43
CA ILE A 92 -8.66 -26.47 -20.97
C ILE A 92 -7.41 -25.63 -20.71
N SER A 93 -7.40 -24.39 -21.21
CA SER A 93 -6.35 -23.41 -20.90
C SER A 93 -6.44 -22.88 -19.47
N ASP A 94 -7.61 -22.90 -18.83
CA ASP A 94 -7.93 -22.19 -17.62
C ASP A 94 -7.76 -23.01 -16.34
N TYR A 95 -7.57 -24.33 -16.47
CA TYR A 95 -7.41 -25.21 -15.29
C TYR A 95 -6.57 -26.45 -15.59
N GLU A 96 -6.21 -27.12 -14.50
CA GLU A 96 -5.63 -28.45 -14.48
C GLU A 96 -6.33 -29.32 -13.44
N LEU A 97 -6.56 -30.59 -13.76
CA LEU A 97 -7.01 -31.58 -12.79
C LEU A 97 -5.77 -32.28 -12.19
N ILE A 98 -5.63 -32.22 -10.87
CA ILE A 98 -4.50 -32.83 -10.16
C ILE A 98 -4.94 -33.68 -8.98
N TYR A 99 -4.14 -34.67 -8.62
CA TYR A 99 -4.26 -35.39 -7.38
C TYR A 99 -3.69 -34.57 -6.21
N GLU A 100 -3.98 -35.00 -4.95
CA GLU A 100 -3.43 -34.36 -3.75
C GLU A 100 -1.88 -34.30 -3.72
N ASP A 101 -1.21 -35.19 -4.42
CA ASP A 101 0.27 -35.20 -4.52
C ASP A 101 0.81 -34.27 -5.63
N GLY A 102 -0.09 -33.52 -6.28
CA GLY A 102 0.24 -32.58 -7.35
C GLY A 102 0.46 -33.22 -8.74
N SER A 103 0.31 -34.55 -8.89
CA SER A 103 0.40 -35.19 -10.20
C SER A 103 -0.88 -34.96 -11.01
N LEU A 104 -0.72 -34.79 -12.34
CA LEU A 104 -1.83 -34.58 -13.24
C LEU A 104 -2.78 -35.78 -13.34
N VAL A 105 -4.07 -35.50 -13.42
CA VAL A 105 -5.07 -36.49 -13.82
C VAL A 105 -5.10 -36.54 -15.33
N GLU A 106 -4.68 -37.69 -15.88
CA GLU A 106 -4.67 -37.92 -17.33
C GLU A 106 -6.07 -38.38 -17.80
N ASP A 107 -6.15 -39.33 -18.71
CA ASP A 107 -7.41 -39.82 -19.34
C ASP A 107 -8.38 -40.53 -18.38
N SER A 108 -7.97 -40.81 -17.16
CA SER A 108 -8.80 -41.51 -16.16
C SER A 108 -8.38 -41.25 -14.73
N ILE A 109 -9.33 -41.30 -13.82
CA ILE A 109 -9.10 -41.20 -12.38
C ILE A 109 -8.85 -42.59 -11.81
N ASN A 110 -7.73 -42.75 -11.13
CA ASN A 110 -7.27 -44.06 -10.68
C ASN A 110 -7.36 -44.21 -9.15
N LEU A 111 -8.19 -45.14 -8.68
CA LEU A 111 -8.22 -45.57 -7.27
C LEU A 111 -7.35 -46.80 -7.10
N SER A 112 -6.46 -46.74 -6.13
CA SER A 112 -5.60 -47.86 -5.76
C SER A 112 -6.38 -48.97 -5.05
N GLU A 113 -5.75 -50.14 -4.89
CA GLU A 113 -6.29 -51.24 -4.10
C GLU A 113 -6.55 -50.80 -2.65
N ASN A 114 -7.75 -51.07 -2.14
CA ASN A 114 -8.24 -50.67 -0.79
C ASN A 114 -8.41 -49.17 -0.55
N GLN A 115 -8.43 -48.34 -1.59
CA GLN A 115 -8.74 -46.94 -1.48
C GLN A 115 -10.22 -46.70 -1.77
N ASP A 116 -10.99 -46.23 -0.76
CA ASP A 116 -12.45 -46.06 -0.85
C ASP A 116 -12.86 -44.68 -1.44
N SER A 117 -11.96 -43.71 -1.43
CA SER A 117 -12.17 -42.39 -2.03
C SER A 117 -10.89 -41.75 -2.49
N ILE A 118 -11.00 -40.80 -3.41
CA ILE A 118 -9.91 -39.98 -3.87
C ILE A 118 -10.38 -38.52 -4.06
N ILE A 119 -9.54 -37.57 -3.73
CA ILE A 119 -9.77 -36.14 -3.97
C ILE A 119 -9.08 -35.75 -5.25
N ILE A 120 -9.78 -35.02 -6.09
CA ILE A 120 -9.27 -34.36 -7.29
C ILE A 120 -9.37 -32.87 -7.06
N HIS A 121 -8.26 -32.20 -7.15
CA HIS A 121 -8.20 -30.74 -7.11
C HIS A 121 -8.34 -30.20 -8.53
N VAL A 122 -9.18 -29.18 -8.69
CA VAL A 122 -9.23 -28.36 -9.88
C VAL A 122 -8.38 -27.13 -9.60
N ARG A 123 -7.17 -27.12 -10.17
CA ARG A 123 -6.22 -26.02 -10.03
C ARG A 123 -6.41 -25.06 -11.18
N PRO A 124 -6.83 -23.82 -10.93
CA PRO A 124 -6.95 -22.82 -11.97
C PRO A 124 -5.56 -22.42 -12.48
N LYS A 125 -5.48 -22.02 -13.73
CA LYS A 125 -4.27 -21.45 -14.33
C LYS A 125 -4.43 -19.95 -14.37
N ASN A 126 -3.50 -19.25 -13.72
CA ASN A 126 -3.45 -17.81 -13.81
C ASN A 126 -2.80 -17.43 -15.14
N ASP A 127 -3.58 -16.88 -16.04
CA ASP A 127 -3.09 -16.31 -17.28
C ASP A 127 -3.25 -14.78 -17.29
N ALA A 128 -2.90 -14.12 -18.39
CA ALA A 128 -3.01 -12.67 -18.51
C ALA A 128 -4.39 -12.23 -19.04
N GLN A 129 -5.30 -13.16 -19.25
CA GLN A 129 -6.65 -12.87 -19.68
C GLN A 129 -7.52 -12.66 -18.45
N ARG A 130 -8.41 -11.71 -18.57
CA ARG A 130 -9.37 -11.42 -17.51
C ARG A 130 -10.70 -12.05 -17.89
N GLU A 131 -11.17 -12.87 -17.00
CA GLU A 131 -12.33 -13.71 -17.29
C GLU A 131 -13.46 -13.48 -16.29
N ILE A 132 -14.65 -13.73 -16.72
CA ILE A 132 -15.82 -13.79 -15.84
C ILE A 132 -15.82 -15.16 -15.16
N PRO A 133 -16.52 -15.31 -14.01
CA PRO A 133 -16.65 -16.63 -13.37
C PRO A 133 -17.12 -17.69 -14.34
N GLU A 134 -16.36 -18.75 -14.48
CA GLU A 134 -16.57 -19.85 -15.40
C GLU A 134 -16.99 -21.11 -14.68
N THR A 135 -17.72 -21.97 -15.36
CA THR A 135 -18.19 -23.23 -14.78
C THR A 135 -17.53 -24.42 -15.47
N LEU A 136 -16.93 -25.27 -14.68
CA LEU A 136 -16.43 -26.58 -15.04
C LEU A 136 -17.38 -27.67 -14.54
N THR A 137 -17.84 -28.54 -15.40
CA THR A 137 -18.68 -29.67 -15.04
C THR A 137 -17.98 -30.98 -15.37
N LEU A 138 -17.68 -31.77 -14.35
CA LEU A 138 -17.09 -33.09 -14.49
C LEU A 138 -18.19 -34.16 -14.35
N THR A 139 -18.27 -35.06 -15.34
CA THR A 139 -19.23 -36.16 -15.36
C THR A 139 -18.50 -37.49 -15.38
N LEU A 140 -18.85 -38.41 -14.48
CA LEU A 140 -18.33 -39.76 -14.50
C LEU A 140 -19.01 -40.56 -15.61
N ASN A 141 -18.22 -41.26 -16.42
CA ASN A 141 -18.73 -42.07 -17.52
C ASN A 141 -18.88 -43.54 -17.09
N ASP A 142 -19.81 -44.25 -17.75
CA ASP A 142 -20.04 -45.68 -17.50
C ASP A 142 -18.81 -46.52 -17.83
N GLY A 143 -18.59 -47.58 -17.08
CA GLY A 143 -17.42 -48.44 -17.22
C GLY A 143 -17.74 -49.93 -17.04
N SER A 144 -17.00 -50.80 -17.68
CA SER A 144 -17.22 -52.26 -17.62
C SER A 144 -16.80 -52.87 -16.27
N SER A 145 -16.10 -52.11 -15.42
CA SER A 145 -15.51 -52.60 -14.15
C SER A 145 -16.20 -52.01 -12.91
N TYR A 146 -17.17 -51.12 -13.07
CA TYR A 146 -17.94 -50.46 -12.02
C TYR A 146 -19.30 -50.05 -12.55
N ASP A 147 -20.22 -49.82 -11.62
CA ASP A 147 -21.55 -49.25 -11.87
C ASP A 147 -21.57 -47.78 -11.39
N LEU A 148 -22.33 -46.93 -12.03
CA LEU A 148 -22.49 -45.52 -11.61
C LEU A 148 -23.58 -45.42 -10.50
N GLY A 149 -23.35 -44.60 -9.49
CA GLY A 149 -24.30 -44.21 -8.48
C GLY A 149 -25.30 -43.15 -8.95
N ASP A 150 -26.03 -42.60 -7.98
CA ASP A 150 -27.01 -41.54 -8.30
C ASP A 150 -26.32 -40.18 -8.59
N ASP A 151 -25.20 -39.92 -7.93
CA ASP A 151 -24.43 -38.68 -8.05
C ASP A 151 -23.22 -38.91 -8.94
N ILE A 152 -23.33 -38.52 -10.21
CA ILE A 152 -22.29 -38.73 -11.24
C ILE A 152 -21.78 -37.44 -11.87
N VAL A 153 -22.35 -36.27 -11.51
CA VAL A 153 -22.01 -34.96 -12.07
C VAL A 153 -21.60 -34.02 -10.94
N ALA A 154 -20.54 -33.33 -11.12
CA ALA A 154 -20.07 -32.30 -10.20
C ALA A 154 -19.69 -31.02 -10.96
N SER A 155 -20.17 -29.89 -10.51
CA SER A 155 -19.86 -28.59 -11.10
C SER A 155 -19.14 -27.71 -10.09
N ILE A 156 -18.10 -27.02 -10.55
CA ILE A 156 -17.34 -26.04 -9.82
C ILE A 156 -17.29 -24.71 -10.57
N THR A 157 -16.98 -23.63 -9.87
CA THR A 157 -16.79 -22.32 -10.48
C THR A 157 -15.31 -21.90 -10.34
N ILE A 158 -14.71 -21.49 -11.45
CA ILE A 158 -13.41 -20.86 -11.51
C ILE A 158 -13.65 -19.34 -11.53
N ASN A 159 -13.01 -18.62 -10.59
CA ASN A 159 -13.15 -17.18 -10.44
C ASN A 159 -11.79 -16.53 -10.61
N GLU A 160 -11.76 -15.33 -11.12
CA GLU A 160 -10.55 -14.52 -11.26
C GLU A 160 -9.91 -14.19 -9.88
N ALA A 161 -10.71 -13.79 -8.88
CA ALA A 161 -10.23 -13.37 -7.55
C ALA A 161 -11.15 -13.85 -6.42
N THR A 162 -10.60 -13.89 -5.20
CA THR A 162 -11.36 -14.22 -3.98
C THR A 162 -12.49 -13.23 -3.71
N ASN A 163 -13.57 -13.70 -3.09
CA ASN A 163 -14.82 -12.96 -2.81
C ASN A 163 -14.68 -11.70 -1.93
N GLU A 164 -13.52 -11.37 -1.41
CA GLU A 164 -13.38 -10.31 -0.40
C GLU A 164 -12.92 -8.97 -0.94
N ILE A 165 -12.57 -8.87 -2.22
CA ILE A 165 -12.19 -7.59 -2.81
C ILE A 165 -13.00 -7.43 -4.09
N SER A 166 -13.98 -6.55 -4.05
CA SER A 166 -14.56 -6.00 -5.29
C SER A 166 -13.47 -5.22 -6.01
N ASN A 167 -12.66 -5.89 -6.81
CA ASN A 167 -11.68 -5.23 -7.64
C ASN A 167 -12.42 -4.50 -8.75
N ASN A 168 -12.92 -3.31 -8.42
CA ASN A 168 -13.41 -2.39 -9.42
C ASN A 168 -12.25 -2.01 -10.34
N GLN A 169 -12.52 -2.00 -11.63
CA GLN A 169 -11.51 -1.80 -12.66
C GLN A 169 -11.66 -0.42 -13.26
N LEU A 170 -10.58 0.32 -13.23
CA LEU A 170 -10.55 1.71 -13.67
C LEU A 170 -10.10 1.82 -15.12
N PHE A 171 -10.92 2.49 -15.91
CA PHE A 171 -10.60 2.91 -17.28
C PHE A 171 -10.54 4.44 -17.30
N LEU A 172 -9.54 5.00 -17.92
CA LEU A 172 -9.34 6.43 -18.03
C LEU A 172 -9.32 6.87 -19.48
N GLY A 173 -9.76 8.10 -19.73
CA GLY A 173 -9.72 8.70 -21.04
C GLY A 173 -9.56 10.22 -20.96
N THR A 174 -9.01 10.78 -22.03
CA THR A 174 -8.93 12.24 -22.21
C THR A 174 -9.65 12.60 -23.50
N PHE A 175 -10.65 13.47 -23.38
CA PHE A 175 -11.34 13.98 -24.56
C PHE A 175 -10.41 14.90 -25.37
N LYS A 176 -10.33 14.59 -26.64
CA LYS A 176 -9.56 15.35 -27.65
C LYS A 176 -10.43 15.63 -28.86
N ALA A 177 -10.08 16.65 -29.63
CA ALA A 177 -10.76 16.90 -30.89
C ALA A 177 -10.83 15.64 -31.74
N GLN A 178 -12.00 15.36 -32.28
CA GLN A 178 -12.16 14.32 -33.28
C GLN A 178 -11.47 14.76 -34.58
N ASP A 179 -10.97 13.79 -35.33
CA ASP A 179 -10.16 14.02 -36.53
C ASP A 179 -10.52 15.28 -37.34
N SER A 180 -9.59 16.21 -37.40
CA SER A 180 -9.70 17.46 -38.18
C SER A 180 -10.79 18.44 -37.71
N VAL A 181 -11.46 18.22 -36.57
CA VAL A 181 -12.39 19.18 -35.99
C VAL A 181 -11.64 20.34 -35.36
N PRO A 182 -11.82 21.60 -35.80
CA PRO A 182 -11.15 22.75 -35.23
C PRO A 182 -11.85 23.19 -33.93
N THR A 183 -11.60 22.51 -32.84
CA THR A 183 -12.16 22.84 -31.52
C THR A 183 -11.07 22.96 -30.47
N ASN A 184 -11.33 23.76 -29.43
CA ASN A 184 -10.56 23.81 -28.19
C ASN A 184 -11.24 23.01 -27.06
N ALA A 185 -12.28 22.28 -27.40
CA ALA A 185 -13.00 21.46 -26.43
C ALA A 185 -12.09 20.34 -25.90
N SER A 186 -12.23 20.05 -24.63
CA SER A 186 -11.45 19.03 -23.92
C SER A 186 -12.25 18.47 -22.73
N GLY A 187 -11.76 17.40 -22.12
CA GLY A 187 -12.38 16.81 -20.95
C GLY A 187 -11.62 15.60 -20.46
N LEU A 188 -12.07 15.07 -19.33
CA LEU A 188 -11.53 13.84 -18.74
C LEU A 188 -12.67 12.85 -18.50
N LEU A 189 -12.33 11.58 -18.57
CA LEU A 189 -13.24 10.46 -18.46
C LEU A 189 -12.68 9.42 -17.51
N SER A 190 -13.53 8.92 -16.64
CA SER A 190 -13.29 7.70 -15.87
C SER A 190 -14.47 6.74 -16.00
N PHE A 191 -14.17 5.46 -16.07
CA PHE A 191 -15.15 4.39 -16.02
C PHE A 191 -14.66 3.34 -15.02
N VAL A 192 -15.50 3.03 -14.04
CA VAL A 192 -15.19 2.04 -13.01
C VAL A 192 -16.09 0.84 -13.23
N LEU A 193 -15.54 -0.23 -13.79
CA LEU A 193 -16.22 -1.51 -13.96
C LEU A 193 -16.24 -2.24 -12.62
N GLN A 194 -17.40 -2.76 -12.19
CA GLN A 194 -17.52 -3.55 -10.97
C GLN A 194 -16.79 -4.89 -11.11
N GLY A 195 -16.28 -5.41 -10.00
CA GLY A 195 -15.49 -6.64 -9.96
C GLY A 195 -16.20 -7.90 -10.51
N ASP A 196 -17.55 -7.91 -10.49
CA ASP A 196 -18.36 -8.96 -11.12
C ASP A 196 -18.61 -8.75 -12.63
N ASN A 197 -18.00 -7.72 -13.19
CA ASN A 197 -18.15 -7.32 -14.57
C ASN A 197 -19.60 -7.08 -15.05
N SER A 198 -20.57 -6.95 -14.14
CA SER A 198 -21.99 -6.82 -14.51
C SER A 198 -22.35 -5.44 -15.02
N LYS A 199 -21.74 -4.43 -14.42
CA LYS A 199 -21.96 -3.02 -14.75
C LYS A 199 -20.77 -2.18 -14.38
N GLY A 200 -20.74 -0.96 -14.87
CA GLY A 200 -19.77 0.04 -14.44
C GLY A 200 -20.38 1.43 -14.34
N THR A 201 -19.62 2.33 -13.73
CA THR A 201 -20.00 3.72 -13.49
C THR A 201 -19.13 4.63 -14.33
N LEU A 202 -19.75 5.43 -15.18
CA LEU A 202 -19.11 6.46 -16.01
C LEU A 202 -19.18 7.81 -15.31
N THR A 203 -18.05 8.49 -15.24
CA THR A 203 -17.98 9.88 -14.79
C THR A 203 -17.05 10.64 -15.73
N TYR A 204 -17.49 11.73 -16.30
CA TYR A 204 -16.66 12.56 -17.16
C TYR A 204 -17.08 14.01 -17.18
N THR A 205 -16.13 14.86 -17.52
CA THR A 205 -16.31 16.29 -17.74
C THR A 205 -15.97 16.67 -19.15
N TYR A 206 -16.61 17.71 -19.65
CA TYR A 206 -16.27 18.31 -20.94
C TYR A 206 -16.43 19.83 -20.87
N ALA A 207 -15.63 20.55 -21.61
CA ALA A 207 -15.68 22.02 -21.63
C ALA A 207 -15.36 22.57 -23.02
N ASN A 208 -15.87 23.78 -23.26
CA ASN A 208 -15.57 24.57 -24.45
C ASN A 208 -16.00 23.93 -25.77
N LEU A 209 -17.11 23.16 -25.79
CA LEU A 209 -17.71 22.75 -27.05
C LEU A 209 -18.08 24.00 -27.88
N GLY A 210 -17.93 23.91 -29.18
CA GLY A 210 -18.22 25.00 -30.11
C GLY A 210 -19.67 25.53 -30.03
N THR A 211 -20.59 24.69 -29.61
CA THR A 211 -22.00 25.00 -29.30
C THR A 211 -22.50 24.07 -28.19
N GLN A 212 -23.78 24.19 -27.83
CA GLN A 212 -24.42 23.25 -26.91
C GLN A 212 -24.27 21.80 -27.40
N ARG A 213 -24.06 20.89 -26.48
CA ARG A 213 -24.05 19.45 -26.69
C ARG A 213 -25.40 19.02 -27.25
N THR A 214 -25.41 18.14 -28.25
CA THR A 214 -26.63 17.61 -28.85
C THR A 214 -26.83 16.14 -28.55
N ASP A 215 -25.74 15.39 -28.43
CA ASP A 215 -25.77 13.95 -28.17
C ASP A 215 -24.43 13.42 -27.66
N GLN A 216 -24.43 12.17 -27.15
CA GLN A 216 -23.23 11.48 -26.68
C GLN A 216 -23.46 9.98 -26.65
N HIS A 217 -22.47 9.22 -27.12
CA HIS A 217 -22.57 7.77 -27.25
C HIS A 217 -21.26 7.08 -26.88
N ILE A 218 -21.38 5.81 -26.48
CA ILE A 218 -20.26 4.88 -26.48
C ILE A 218 -20.21 4.22 -27.85
N HIS A 219 -19.05 4.28 -28.49
CA HIS A 219 -18.81 3.70 -29.81
C HIS A 219 -17.73 2.63 -29.76
N LEU A 220 -17.72 1.74 -30.74
CA LEU A 220 -16.66 0.77 -30.99
C LEU A 220 -15.68 1.29 -32.04
N TRP A 221 -14.40 1.30 -31.75
CA TRP A 221 -13.33 1.60 -32.69
C TRP A 221 -12.87 0.34 -33.44
N PRO A 222 -12.49 0.40 -34.72
CA PRO A 222 -12.53 1.58 -35.60
C PRO A 222 -13.86 1.72 -36.37
N SER A 223 -14.84 0.87 -36.10
CA SER A 223 -16.08 0.82 -36.90
C SER A 223 -16.98 2.05 -36.75
N GLY A 224 -16.86 2.77 -35.61
CA GLY A 224 -17.77 3.85 -35.25
C GLY A 224 -19.19 3.38 -34.89
N THR A 225 -19.38 2.08 -34.67
CA THR A 225 -20.69 1.54 -34.29
C THR A 225 -21.09 2.02 -32.90
N ILE A 226 -22.30 2.55 -32.75
CA ILE A 226 -22.84 2.95 -31.44
C ILE A 226 -23.18 1.68 -30.67
N ILE A 227 -22.60 1.59 -29.45
CA ILE A 227 -22.82 0.47 -28.55
C ILE A 227 -23.83 0.85 -27.46
N HIS A 228 -23.79 2.10 -26.99
CA HIS A 228 -24.68 2.57 -25.94
C HIS A 228 -24.94 4.06 -26.06
N ASP A 229 -26.21 4.47 -25.85
CA ASP A 229 -26.62 5.87 -25.78
C ASP A 229 -26.55 6.36 -24.35
N ILE A 230 -25.70 7.33 -24.07
CA ILE A 230 -25.60 7.95 -22.75
C ILE A 230 -26.68 9.02 -22.65
N LYS A 231 -27.73 8.73 -21.89
CA LYS A 231 -28.88 9.63 -21.72
C LYS A 231 -28.62 10.60 -20.56
N ASP A 232 -28.42 11.85 -20.89
CA ASP A 232 -28.29 12.94 -19.97
C ASP A 232 -29.03 14.17 -20.54
N GLU A 233 -29.77 14.87 -19.70
CA GLU A 233 -30.63 16.00 -20.11
C GLU A 233 -29.89 17.33 -20.18
N ASP A 234 -28.66 17.41 -19.68
CA ASP A 234 -27.85 18.64 -19.72
C ASP A 234 -27.21 18.85 -21.10
N LEU A 235 -27.67 19.85 -21.82
CA LEU A 235 -27.26 20.20 -23.20
C LEU A 235 -26.30 21.42 -23.22
N GLN A 236 -25.55 21.69 -22.18
CA GLN A 236 -24.63 22.84 -22.13
C GLN A 236 -23.39 22.60 -23.03
N SER A 237 -22.65 23.68 -23.29
CA SER A 237 -21.35 23.61 -24.00
C SER A 237 -20.19 23.18 -23.09
N SER A 238 -20.42 23.14 -21.80
CA SER A 238 -19.53 22.61 -20.77
C SER A 238 -20.38 21.96 -19.71
N GLY A 239 -19.98 20.82 -19.19
CA GLY A 239 -20.76 20.08 -18.21
C GLY A 239 -20.04 18.85 -17.70
N ASN A 240 -20.74 18.10 -16.88
CA ASN A 240 -20.28 16.82 -16.36
C ASN A 240 -21.41 15.77 -16.44
N VAL A 241 -21.01 14.53 -16.54
CA VAL A 241 -21.86 13.36 -16.32
C VAL A 241 -21.24 12.65 -15.11
N SER A 242 -22.02 12.50 -14.04
CA SER A 242 -21.57 11.86 -12.82
C SER A 242 -22.38 10.60 -12.55
N ASP A 243 -21.68 9.55 -12.14
CA ASP A 243 -22.26 8.29 -11.66
C ASP A 243 -23.28 7.65 -12.64
N TYR A 244 -23.05 7.80 -13.95
CA TYR A 244 -23.89 7.16 -14.95
C TYR A 244 -23.63 5.65 -14.98
N GLU A 245 -24.64 4.85 -14.62
CA GLU A 245 -24.55 3.39 -14.65
C GLU A 245 -24.70 2.84 -16.06
N TRP A 246 -23.72 2.06 -16.50
CA TRP A 246 -23.75 1.30 -17.75
C TRP A 246 -23.70 -0.19 -17.46
N ASN A 247 -24.78 -0.92 -17.78
CA ASN A 247 -24.82 -2.37 -17.66
C ASN A 247 -24.06 -3.02 -18.82
N ILE A 248 -23.15 -3.91 -18.49
CA ILE A 248 -22.37 -4.65 -19.49
C ILE A 248 -23.19 -5.85 -19.97
N GLU A 249 -24.06 -5.60 -20.93
CA GLU A 249 -24.92 -6.60 -21.53
C GLU A 249 -24.62 -6.73 -23.02
N PRO A 250 -24.38 -7.95 -23.53
CA PRO A 250 -24.11 -8.17 -24.95
C PRO A 250 -25.30 -7.75 -25.82
N GLY A 251 -25.00 -7.13 -26.92
CA GLY A 251 -26.00 -6.66 -27.87
C GLY A 251 -25.40 -6.10 -29.14
N GLY A 252 -26.20 -5.91 -30.15
CA GLY A 252 -25.72 -5.39 -31.43
C GLY A 252 -24.77 -6.35 -32.15
N ILE A 253 -23.48 -6.02 -32.17
CA ILE A 253 -22.43 -6.82 -32.82
C ILE A 253 -21.80 -7.86 -31.88
N PHE A 254 -21.97 -7.71 -30.55
CA PHE A 254 -21.44 -8.64 -29.56
C PHE A 254 -22.41 -9.79 -29.33
N THR A 255 -21.96 -11.01 -29.53
CA THR A 255 -22.76 -12.22 -29.36
C THR A 255 -22.72 -12.74 -27.92
N ASN A 256 -21.72 -12.38 -27.16
CA ASN A 256 -21.58 -12.72 -25.78
C ASN A 256 -20.87 -11.59 -25.01
N LYS A 257 -20.85 -11.69 -23.65
CA LYS A 257 -20.31 -10.68 -22.76
C LYS A 257 -18.78 -10.63 -22.81
N GLN A 258 -18.13 -11.78 -23.00
CA GLN A 258 -16.66 -11.84 -23.07
C GLN A 258 -16.13 -11.00 -24.25
N GLN A 259 -16.68 -11.14 -25.44
CA GLN A 259 -16.30 -10.31 -26.60
C GLN A 259 -16.44 -8.80 -26.30
N MET A 260 -17.44 -8.42 -25.52
CA MET A 260 -17.64 -7.02 -25.13
C MET A 260 -16.59 -6.57 -24.11
N LEU A 261 -16.24 -7.43 -23.14
CA LEU A 261 -15.19 -7.16 -22.19
C LEU A 261 -13.82 -7.09 -22.86
N ASP A 262 -13.51 -8.02 -23.76
CA ASP A 262 -12.25 -8.00 -24.53
C ASP A 262 -12.10 -6.68 -25.30
N ALA A 263 -13.14 -6.22 -25.96
CA ALA A 263 -13.12 -4.93 -26.66
C ALA A 263 -12.93 -3.75 -25.69
N LEU A 264 -13.52 -3.81 -24.49
CA LEU A 264 -13.36 -2.81 -23.46
C LEU A 264 -11.90 -2.78 -22.96
N PHE A 265 -11.34 -3.93 -22.62
CA PHE A 265 -9.95 -4.03 -22.13
C PHE A 265 -8.91 -3.70 -23.20
N ASN A 266 -9.20 -3.98 -24.47
CA ASN A 266 -8.37 -3.58 -25.60
C ASN A 266 -8.42 -2.07 -25.90
N GLY A 267 -9.25 -1.29 -25.18
CA GLY A 267 -9.40 0.16 -25.40
C GLY A 267 -10.15 0.49 -26.69
N GLU A 268 -10.95 -0.46 -27.20
CA GLU A 268 -11.73 -0.28 -28.43
C GLU A 268 -12.99 0.55 -28.22
N PHE A 269 -13.44 0.75 -26.98
CA PHE A 269 -14.55 1.64 -26.69
C PHE A 269 -14.10 3.08 -26.51
N TYR A 270 -14.89 4.00 -27.06
CA TYR A 270 -14.69 5.42 -26.86
C TYR A 270 -16.02 6.15 -26.70
N ILE A 271 -16.02 7.22 -25.93
CA ILE A 271 -17.16 8.14 -25.86
C ILE A 271 -16.95 9.25 -26.89
N ASN A 272 -17.98 9.53 -27.68
CA ASN A 272 -18.03 10.65 -28.59
C ASN A 272 -19.08 11.66 -28.13
N ILE A 273 -18.69 12.92 -28.00
CA ILE A 273 -19.60 14.01 -27.67
C ILE A 273 -19.84 14.85 -28.90
N HIS A 274 -21.12 15.05 -29.22
CA HIS A 274 -21.61 15.77 -30.37
C HIS A 274 -22.12 17.16 -29.96
N SER A 275 -21.90 18.14 -30.81
CA SER A 275 -22.49 19.47 -30.64
C SER A 275 -23.25 19.89 -31.89
N ALA A 276 -24.06 20.95 -31.77
CA ALA A 276 -24.78 21.47 -32.92
C ALA A 276 -23.84 22.00 -34.02
N ALA A 277 -22.63 22.44 -33.67
CA ALA A 277 -21.60 22.83 -34.62
C ALA A 277 -20.96 21.60 -35.32
N PHE A 278 -20.87 20.47 -34.62
CA PHE A 278 -20.22 19.25 -35.10
C PHE A 278 -21.11 18.03 -34.83
N PRO A 279 -22.18 17.84 -35.65
CA PRO A 279 -23.13 16.74 -35.44
C PRO A 279 -22.53 15.35 -35.63
N GLY A 280 -21.38 15.23 -36.32
CA GLY A 280 -20.64 13.99 -36.49
C GLY A 280 -19.72 13.62 -35.31
N GLY A 281 -19.69 14.45 -34.28
CA GLY A 281 -18.80 14.36 -33.11
C GLY A 281 -17.81 15.51 -33.06
N GLU A 282 -17.63 16.10 -31.91
CA GLU A 282 -16.70 17.19 -31.70
C GLU A 282 -15.44 16.72 -30.99
N ILE A 283 -15.62 15.97 -29.90
CA ILE A 283 -14.51 15.41 -29.11
C ILE A 283 -14.78 13.93 -28.80
N LEU A 284 -13.72 13.16 -28.67
CA LEU A 284 -13.77 11.75 -28.30
C LEU A 284 -12.71 11.39 -27.25
N ALA A 285 -13.03 10.41 -26.41
CA ALA A 285 -12.11 9.81 -25.45
C ALA A 285 -12.25 8.29 -25.46
N HIS A 286 -11.13 7.56 -25.64
CA HIS A 286 -11.10 6.12 -25.49
C HIS A 286 -11.14 5.74 -24.01
N LEU A 287 -11.85 4.64 -23.69
CA LEU A 287 -11.79 3.97 -22.40
C LEU A 287 -10.53 3.12 -22.38
N VAL A 288 -9.47 3.63 -21.77
CA VAL A 288 -8.20 2.91 -21.68
C VAL A 288 -8.09 2.30 -20.30
N PHE A 289 -7.97 0.99 -20.26
CA PHE A 289 -7.79 0.27 -19.01
C PHE A 289 -6.53 0.74 -18.29
N ASP A 290 -6.68 1.17 -17.06
CA ASP A 290 -5.54 1.46 -16.18
C ASP A 290 -5.10 0.17 -15.50
N ALA A 291 -4.27 -0.62 -16.21
CA ALA A 291 -3.70 -1.85 -15.68
C ALA A 291 -2.89 -1.63 -14.39
N SER A 292 -2.54 -0.38 -14.07
CA SER A 292 -1.88 -0.05 -12.81
C SER A 292 -2.85 -0.06 -11.61
N ALA A 293 -4.17 -0.03 -11.85
CA ALA A 293 -5.17 -0.19 -10.81
C ALA A 293 -5.24 -1.63 -10.28
N GLU A 294 -4.76 -2.60 -11.05
CA GLU A 294 -4.67 -3.99 -10.61
C GLU A 294 -3.34 -4.30 -9.93
N PRO A 295 -3.36 -5.15 -8.88
CA PRO A 295 -2.13 -5.72 -8.38
C PRO A 295 -1.41 -6.44 -9.53
N PRO A 296 -0.10 -6.23 -9.71
CA PRO A 296 0.63 -6.96 -10.73
C PRO A 296 0.57 -8.48 -10.46
N GLU A 297 0.51 -9.24 -11.54
CA GLU A 297 0.49 -10.70 -11.48
C GLU A 297 1.61 -11.24 -10.60
N GLN A 298 1.27 -12.15 -9.69
CA GLN A 298 2.22 -12.83 -8.82
C GLN A 298 2.80 -14.04 -9.57
N LEU A 299 3.81 -13.82 -10.38
CA LEU A 299 4.54 -14.90 -11.04
C LEU A 299 5.24 -15.82 -10.01
N PRO A 300 5.36 -17.13 -10.28
CA PRO A 300 6.18 -18.02 -9.46
C PRO A 300 7.58 -17.47 -9.31
N LEU A 301 8.05 -17.34 -8.07
CA LEU A 301 9.37 -16.77 -7.78
C LEU A 301 10.47 -17.81 -7.95
N THR A 302 11.54 -17.40 -8.59
CA THR A 302 12.81 -18.15 -8.47
C THR A 302 13.47 -17.84 -7.12
N GLU A 303 14.36 -18.71 -6.65
CA GLU A 303 15.13 -18.45 -5.42
C GLU A 303 15.85 -17.09 -5.48
N GLN A 304 16.32 -16.69 -6.65
CA GLN A 304 16.95 -15.38 -6.87
C GLN A 304 15.95 -14.23 -6.72
N ASP A 305 14.71 -14.40 -7.17
CA ASP A 305 13.66 -13.39 -7.03
C ASP A 305 13.30 -13.20 -5.56
N VAL A 306 13.24 -14.28 -4.77
CA VAL A 306 13.03 -14.24 -3.32
C VAL A 306 14.16 -13.45 -2.64
N ASP A 307 15.41 -13.72 -2.98
CA ASP A 307 16.57 -13.01 -2.43
C ASP A 307 16.53 -11.51 -2.75
N ILE A 308 16.19 -11.18 -3.99
CA ILE A 308 16.02 -9.78 -4.43
C ILE A 308 14.88 -9.11 -3.67
N ASP A 309 13.73 -9.78 -3.49
CA ASP A 309 12.59 -9.20 -2.80
C ASP A 309 12.86 -8.98 -1.31
N ILE A 310 13.56 -9.88 -0.64
CA ILE A 310 14.02 -9.67 0.76
C ILE A 310 14.88 -8.41 0.87
N ILE A 311 15.84 -8.25 -0.04
CA ILE A 311 16.71 -7.06 -0.03
C ILE A 311 15.90 -5.79 -0.33
N ARG A 312 14.94 -5.85 -1.26
CA ARG A 312 14.02 -4.74 -1.55
C ARG A 312 13.19 -4.38 -0.33
N PHE A 313 12.56 -5.37 0.30
CA PHE A 313 11.76 -5.18 1.50
C PHE A 313 12.56 -4.49 2.61
N LEU A 314 13.71 -5.05 2.98
CA LEU A 314 14.59 -4.47 3.99
C LEU A 314 15.07 -3.05 3.62
N THR A 315 15.34 -2.81 2.35
CA THR A 315 15.77 -1.50 1.85
C THR A 315 14.64 -0.45 1.92
N GLN A 316 13.40 -0.87 1.75
CA GLN A 316 12.22 -0.02 1.86
C GLN A 316 11.87 0.24 3.33
N ALA A 317 11.86 -0.81 4.14
CA ALA A 317 11.42 -0.78 5.53
C ALA A 317 12.47 -0.26 6.53
N THR A 318 13.74 -0.20 6.15
CA THR A 318 14.87 0.20 7.02
C THR A 318 15.79 1.20 6.32
N PHE A 319 16.86 1.59 6.98
CA PHE A 319 17.95 2.37 6.37
C PHE A 319 18.90 1.54 5.50
N GLY A 320 18.59 0.28 5.25
CA GLY A 320 19.33 -0.67 4.41
C GLY A 320 19.43 -2.05 5.04
N ALA A 321 19.52 -3.08 4.20
CA ALA A 321 19.73 -4.45 4.65
C ALA A 321 21.11 -4.63 5.29
N THR A 322 21.20 -5.50 6.31
CA THR A 322 22.45 -6.06 6.82
C THR A 322 22.54 -7.55 6.45
N PRO A 323 23.75 -8.16 6.45
CA PRO A 323 23.88 -9.61 6.26
C PRO A 323 23.02 -10.41 7.26
N ASP A 324 22.97 -9.96 8.51
CA ASP A 324 22.17 -10.61 9.56
C ASP A 324 20.68 -10.50 9.28
N SER A 325 20.15 -9.30 8.99
CA SER A 325 18.72 -9.10 8.73
C SER A 325 18.25 -9.86 7.47
N TYR A 326 19.10 -9.93 6.44
CA TYR A 326 18.84 -10.76 5.28
C TYR A 326 18.78 -12.25 5.65
N SER A 327 19.80 -12.74 6.37
CA SER A 327 19.88 -14.15 6.74
C SER A 327 18.73 -14.58 7.65
N GLU A 328 18.30 -13.71 8.56
CA GLU A 328 17.14 -13.93 9.42
C GLU A 328 15.87 -14.15 8.59
N LEU A 329 15.50 -13.19 7.73
CA LEU A 329 14.31 -13.31 6.88
C LEU A 329 14.42 -14.50 5.92
N ARG A 330 15.59 -14.68 5.29
CA ARG A 330 15.78 -15.78 4.33
C ARG A 330 15.62 -17.16 4.98
N SER A 331 15.97 -17.30 6.26
CA SER A 331 15.83 -18.56 7.00
C SER A 331 14.37 -18.92 7.32
N LEU A 332 13.47 -17.94 7.32
CA LEU A 332 12.03 -18.09 7.63
C LEU A 332 11.20 -18.27 6.36
N ILE A 333 11.70 -17.79 5.23
CA ILE A 333 10.99 -17.84 3.95
C ILE A 333 11.39 -19.15 3.25
N ASP A 334 10.38 -19.89 2.76
CA ASP A 334 10.59 -21.13 2.00
C ASP A 334 11.34 -20.86 0.67
N VAL A 335 11.75 -21.93 0.00
CA VAL A 335 12.59 -21.81 -1.22
C VAL A 335 11.84 -21.11 -2.35
N GLU A 336 10.54 -21.35 -2.42
CA GLU A 336 9.65 -20.83 -3.46
C GLU A 336 9.10 -19.44 -3.12
N GLY A 337 9.28 -18.99 -1.86
CA GLY A 337 8.83 -17.69 -1.37
C GLY A 337 7.32 -17.59 -1.12
N SER A 338 6.63 -18.73 -1.05
CA SER A 338 5.18 -18.78 -0.90
C SER A 338 4.68 -18.16 0.40
N ASN A 339 5.49 -18.22 1.47
CA ASN A 339 5.16 -17.66 2.78
C ASN A 339 5.78 -16.27 3.05
N ARG A 340 6.41 -15.63 2.05
CA ARG A 340 7.20 -14.40 2.25
C ARG A 340 6.38 -13.24 2.81
N GLU A 341 5.15 -13.06 2.36
CA GLU A 341 4.29 -11.97 2.82
C GLU A 341 3.92 -12.11 4.28
N GLN A 342 3.61 -13.33 4.72
CA GLN A 342 3.34 -13.64 6.12
C GLN A 342 4.57 -13.40 7.00
N VAL A 343 5.76 -13.75 6.49
CA VAL A 343 7.03 -13.49 7.20
C VAL A 343 7.30 -11.99 7.30
N TYR A 344 7.08 -11.23 6.22
CA TYR A 344 7.22 -9.78 6.25
C TYR A 344 6.21 -9.12 7.19
N GLU A 345 4.96 -9.56 7.17
CA GLU A 345 3.94 -9.05 8.08
C GLU A 345 4.33 -9.30 9.55
N LEU A 346 4.76 -10.52 9.86
CA LEU A 346 5.25 -10.86 11.20
C LEU A 346 6.45 -10.00 11.62
N TRP A 347 7.40 -9.77 10.70
CA TRP A 347 8.55 -8.90 10.95
C TRP A 347 8.11 -7.46 11.21
N ILE A 348 7.16 -6.92 10.44
CA ILE A 348 6.60 -5.58 10.65
C ILE A 348 5.95 -5.49 12.03
N ASP A 349 5.14 -6.48 12.41
CA ASP A 349 4.49 -6.50 13.74
C ASP A 349 5.50 -6.52 14.88
N GLN A 350 6.57 -7.29 14.75
CA GLN A 350 7.68 -7.29 15.71
C GLN A 350 8.36 -5.93 15.80
N GLN A 351 8.58 -5.25 14.66
CA GLN A 351 9.17 -3.91 14.63
C GLN A 351 8.27 -2.86 15.29
N PHE A 352 6.96 -3.01 15.25
CA PHE A 352 6.05 -2.11 15.96
C PHE A 352 6.21 -2.15 17.48
N ASP A 353 6.60 -3.29 18.02
CA ASP A 353 6.75 -3.52 19.46
C ASP A 353 8.15 -3.18 20.00
N ILE A 354 9.10 -2.91 19.11
CA ILE A 354 10.45 -2.50 19.55
C ILE A 354 10.40 -1.10 20.20
N PRO A 355 10.97 -0.95 21.40
CA PRO A 355 11.05 0.35 22.06
C PRO A 355 11.73 1.42 21.19
N GLU A 356 11.28 2.64 21.31
CA GLU A 356 11.79 3.79 20.59
C GLU A 356 13.25 4.11 20.96
N THR A 357 14.07 4.37 19.96
CA THR A 357 15.39 4.97 20.13
C THR A 357 15.28 6.50 20.06
N SER A 358 15.47 7.18 21.19
CA SER A 358 15.31 8.62 21.32
C SER A 358 16.54 9.39 20.84
N MET A 359 16.35 10.31 19.90
CA MET A 359 17.39 11.24 19.45
C MET A 359 17.73 12.25 20.53
N LEU A 360 16.75 12.75 21.27
CA LEU A 360 16.95 13.70 22.35
C LEU A 360 17.76 13.08 23.51
N ALA A 361 17.48 11.82 23.86
CA ALA A 361 18.24 11.10 24.88
C ALA A 361 19.71 10.95 24.46
N LEU A 362 19.97 10.59 23.21
CA LEU A 362 21.32 10.48 22.67
C LEU A 362 22.04 11.84 22.61
N ASP A 363 21.34 12.89 22.20
CA ASP A 363 21.86 14.26 22.25
C ASP A 363 22.21 14.66 23.68
N ASN A 364 21.34 14.42 24.65
CA ASN A 364 21.58 14.74 26.06
C ASN A 364 22.77 13.95 26.59
N HIS A 365 22.88 12.65 26.34
CA HIS A 365 24.04 11.85 26.71
C HIS A 365 25.34 12.46 26.18
N THR A 366 25.36 12.87 24.91
CA THR A 366 26.52 13.51 24.30
C THR A 366 26.84 14.86 24.94
N TYR A 367 25.82 15.65 25.30
CA TYR A 367 26.02 16.91 26.06
C TYR A 367 26.63 16.69 27.42
N ASP A 368 26.22 15.67 28.17
CA ASP A 368 26.68 15.37 29.49
C ASP A 368 28.15 14.87 29.50
N GLN A 369 28.48 14.06 28.49
CA GLN A 369 29.86 13.57 28.33
C GLN A 369 30.85 14.68 27.88
N PHE A 370 30.35 15.65 27.08
CA PHE A 370 31.20 16.68 26.46
C PHE A 370 30.64 18.10 26.62
N PRO A 371 30.56 18.62 27.89
CA PRO A 371 29.90 19.89 28.18
C PRO A 371 30.61 21.11 27.58
N SER A 372 31.88 20.99 27.18
CA SER A 372 32.64 22.07 26.53
C SER A 372 32.58 22.06 25.00
N TYR A 373 31.88 21.08 24.39
CA TYR A 373 31.79 20.96 22.96
C TYR A 373 30.87 22.03 22.37
N ASN A 374 31.20 22.48 21.15
CA ASN A 374 30.29 23.38 20.42
C ASN A 374 29.05 22.62 19.94
N HIS A 375 28.05 22.57 20.79
CA HIS A 375 26.80 21.86 20.58
C HIS A 375 26.07 22.23 19.26
N ALA A 376 26.41 23.37 18.66
CA ALA A 376 25.92 23.72 17.33
C ALA A 376 26.40 22.76 16.23
N ALA A 377 27.49 22.02 16.46
CA ALA A 377 28.03 21.04 15.51
C ALA A 377 27.41 19.64 15.66
N LEU A 378 26.81 19.31 16.82
CA LEU A 378 26.24 17.98 17.12
C LEU A 378 24.91 17.70 16.41
N LYS A 379 24.35 18.63 15.73
CA LYS A 379 22.94 18.70 15.29
C LYS A 379 22.44 17.60 14.36
N THR A 380 23.32 16.75 13.84
CA THR A 380 22.99 15.62 12.96
C THR A 380 23.77 14.37 13.32
N GLU A 381 24.66 14.45 14.31
CA GLU A 381 25.53 13.32 14.62
C GLU A 381 24.74 12.18 15.25
N SER A 382 23.70 12.49 16.04
CA SER A 382 22.80 11.49 16.63
C SER A 382 21.96 10.73 15.61
N PHE A 383 21.70 11.30 14.44
CA PHE A 383 20.98 10.61 13.37
C PHE A 383 21.73 9.36 12.85
N TRP A 384 23.06 9.47 12.69
CA TRP A 384 23.84 8.40 12.08
C TRP A 384 23.84 7.10 12.89
N PRO A 385 24.12 7.11 14.22
CA PRO A 385 24.01 5.90 15.02
C PRO A 385 22.56 5.35 15.04
N ILE A 386 21.56 6.20 15.07
CA ILE A 386 20.16 5.77 14.97
C ILE A 386 19.92 5.05 13.64
N ALA A 387 20.24 5.68 12.53
CA ALA A 387 19.98 5.12 11.19
C ALA A 387 20.76 3.81 10.95
N VAL A 388 21.98 3.68 11.48
CA VAL A 388 22.83 2.52 11.19
C VAL A 388 22.61 1.39 12.18
N TYR A 389 22.41 1.68 13.48
CA TYR A 389 22.51 0.68 14.54
C TYR A 389 21.25 0.49 15.39
N ALA A 390 20.29 1.43 15.38
CA ALA A 390 19.08 1.28 16.19
C ALA A 390 18.31 0.00 15.83
N ASN A 391 17.71 -0.64 16.84
CA ASN A 391 16.94 -1.87 16.64
C ASN A 391 15.54 -1.57 16.05
N ASP A 392 14.97 -0.42 16.35
CA ASP A 392 13.68 0.06 15.89
C ASP A 392 13.74 0.65 14.46
N GLN A 393 14.38 -0.09 13.56
CA GLN A 393 14.69 0.38 12.19
C GLN A 393 13.47 0.86 11.42
N LEU A 394 12.36 0.13 11.49
CA LEU A 394 11.13 0.54 10.79
C LEU A 394 10.60 1.86 11.36
N ARG A 395 10.56 2.01 12.68
CA ARG A 395 10.15 3.26 13.34
C ARG A 395 10.99 4.44 12.87
N GLN A 396 12.29 4.30 12.91
CA GLN A 396 13.21 5.37 12.52
C GLN A 396 13.12 5.69 11.03
N ARG A 397 12.86 4.68 10.18
CA ARG A 397 12.65 4.87 8.75
C ARG A 397 11.32 5.59 8.45
N VAL A 398 10.25 5.29 9.20
CA VAL A 398 8.99 6.02 9.16
C VAL A 398 9.18 7.45 9.63
N THR A 399 9.89 7.65 10.75
CA THR A 399 10.24 8.98 11.28
C THR A 399 10.95 9.83 10.24
N PHE A 400 11.92 9.24 9.52
CA PHE A 400 12.61 9.93 8.42
C PHE A 400 11.65 10.33 7.31
N ALA A 401 10.73 9.46 6.90
CA ALA A 401 9.73 9.77 5.89
C ALA A 401 8.77 10.88 6.33
N LEU A 402 8.31 10.84 7.59
CA LEU A 402 7.47 11.87 8.19
C LEU A 402 8.20 13.22 8.30
N SER A 403 9.50 13.21 8.62
CA SER A 403 10.31 14.44 8.70
C SER A 403 10.49 15.16 7.36
N GLU A 404 10.30 14.47 6.25
CA GLU A 404 10.32 15.04 4.90
C GLU A 404 8.94 15.51 4.42
N ILE A 405 7.88 15.20 5.18
CA ILE A 405 6.52 15.71 4.98
C ILE A 405 6.25 16.86 5.96
N LEU A 406 6.44 16.62 7.25
CA LEU A 406 6.26 17.56 8.35
C LEU A 406 7.58 18.27 8.63
N VAL A 407 8.02 19.06 7.68
CA VAL A 407 9.39 19.55 7.62
C VAL A 407 9.63 20.75 8.55
N ILE A 408 10.75 20.71 9.28
CA ILE A 408 11.44 21.90 9.81
C ILE A 408 12.82 21.98 9.18
N SER A 409 13.33 23.18 8.91
CA SER A 409 14.62 23.31 8.22
C SER A 409 15.71 23.85 9.11
N ARG A 410 16.83 23.14 9.16
CA ARG A 410 18.08 23.58 9.80
C ARG A 410 18.82 24.67 9.00
N ALA A 411 18.43 24.91 7.75
CA ALA A 411 18.88 26.06 7.00
C ALA A 411 18.43 27.37 7.68
N ASP A 412 17.28 27.33 8.38
CA ASP A 412 16.85 28.44 9.24
C ASP A 412 17.80 28.62 10.43
N GLY A 413 18.36 29.81 10.57
CA GLY A 413 19.34 30.13 11.62
C GLY A 413 18.75 30.05 13.03
N GLN A 414 17.43 30.25 13.20
CA GLN A 414 16.78 30.18 14.49
C GLN A 414 16.56 28.74 14.92
N VAL A 415 16.10 27.87 13.99
CA VAL A 415 15.94 26.43 14.20
C VAL A 415 17.30 25.79 14.51
N ARG A 416 18.30 26.08 13.67
CA ARG A 416 19.65 25.53 13.81
C ARG A 416 20.29 25.74 15.19
N ASN A 417 19.94 26.79 15.88
CA ASN A 417 20.52 27.12 17.17
C ASN A 417 19.81 26.47 18.35
N LYS A 418 18.91 25.50 18.11
CA LYS A 418 18.14 24.78 19.14
C LYS A 418 18.22 23.26 18.97
N PRO A 419 19.44 22.68 19.16
CA PRO A 419 19.69 21.27 18.85
C PRO A 419 18.77 20.31 19.64
N ARG A 420 18.52 20.55 20.93
CA ARG A 420 17.60 19.75 21.74
C ARG A 420 16.16 19.84 21.26
N GLY A 421 15.74 21.02 20.79
CA GLY A 421 14.44 21.16 20.13
C GLY A 421 14.34 20.31 18.85
N ILE A 422 15.43 20.23 18.08
CA ILE A 422 15.50 19.39 16.87
C ILE A 422 15.40 17.90 17.26
N GLY A 423 16.16 17.44 18.27
CA GLY A 423 16.07 16.07 18.77
C GLY A 423 14.69 15.73 19.30
N SER A 424 14.07 16.64 20.09
CA SER A 424 12.71 16.48 20.57
C SER A 424 11.68 16.44 19.44
N TYR A 425 11.86 17.24 18.38
CA TYR A 425 10.98 17.19 17.22
C TYR A 425 11.07 15.84 16.48
N TRP A 426 12.28 15.30 16.35
CA TRP A 426 12.47 13.95 15.83
C TRP A 426 11.74 12.92 16.67
N ASP A 427 11.89 12.97 18.00
CA ASP A 427 11.22 12.05 18.93
C ASP A 427 9.68 12.21 18.88
N THR A 428 9.18 13.43 18.66
CA THR A 428 7.73 13.64 18.44
C THR A 428 7.23 12.88 17.20
N LEU A 429 7.99 12.92 16.10
CA LEU A 429 7.64 12.16 14.90
C LEU A 429 7.80 10.65 15.14
N SER A 430 8.83 10.23 15.86
CA SER A 430 9.14 8.83 16.15
C SER A 430 8.11 8.20 17.09
N GLY A 431 7.73 8.89 18.15
CA GLY A 431 6.70 8.44 19.08
C GLY A 431 5.34 8.21 18.42
N ASN A 432 5.03 9.01 17.38
CA ASN A 432 3.79 8.91 16.60
C ASN A 432 3.91 8.06 15.33
N ALA A 433 5.08 7.47 15.05
CA ALA A 433 5.34 6.79 13.77
C ALA A 433 4.36 5.64 13.45
N PHE A 434 3.76 5.04 14.47
CA PHE A 434 2.81 3.94 14.39
C PHE A 434 1.47 4.25 15.10
N GLY A 435 1.20 5.52 15.32
CA GLY A 435 -0.02 6.03 15.96
C GLY A 435 -1.03 6.57 14.95
N SER A 436 -1.89 7.46 15.44
CA SER A 436 -2.84 8.21 14.60
C SER A 436 -2.16 9.44 13.99
N TYR A 437 -2.35 9.64 12.69
CA TYR A 437 -1.90 10.86 12.01
C TYR A 437 -2.55 12.12 12.60
N ARG A 438 -3.78 11.98 13.10
CA ARG A 438 -4.49 13.05 13.80
C ARG A 438 -3.73 13.51 15.04
N GLN A 439 -3.26 12.57 15.88
CA GLN A 439 -2.44 12.89 17.04
C GLN A 439 -1.08 13.46 16.63
N LEU A 440 -0.45 12.89 15.60
CA LEU A 440 0.81 13.39 15.08
C LEU A 440 0.72 14.87 14.66
N ILE A 441 -0.32 15.25 13.90
CA ILE A 441 -0.52 16.66 13.48
C ILE A 441 -0.75 17.57 14.68
N GLU A 442 -1.45 17.12 15.72
CA GLU A 442 -1.61 17.89 16.96
C GLU A 442 -0.27 18.11 17.67
N ASP A 443 0.49 17.05 17.88
CA ASP A 443 1.80 17.13 18.55
C ASP A 443 2.77 18.01 17.76
N VAL A 444 2.75 17.92 16.42
CA VAL A 444 3.54 18.79 15.54
C VAL A 444 3.09 20.25 15.63
N THR A 445 1.76 20.50 15.63
CA THR A 445 1.19 21.87 15.78
C THR A 445 1.63 22.47 17.11
N MET A 446 1.60 21.69 18.17
CA MET A 446 1.97 22.14 19.51
C MET A 446 3.48 22.17 19.78
N HIS A 447 4.29 21.62 18.87
CA HIS A 447 5.74 21.57 19.06
C HIS A 447 6.40 22.94 18.80
N PRO A 448 7.18 23.48 19.73
CA PRO A 448 7.73 24.84 19.61
C PRO A 448 8.71 25.01 18.44
N MET A 449 9.34 23.95 17.96
CA MET A 449 10.21 24.01 16.78
C MET A 449 9.42 24.22 15.50
N MET A 450 8.25 23.59 15.34
CA MET A 450 7.33 23.85 14.24
C MET A 450 6.75 25.27 14.37
N GLY A 451 6.33 25.66 15.60
CA GLY A 451 5.86 27.01 15.89
C GLY A 451 6.87 28.10 15.55
N LEU A 452 8.16 27.81 15.72
CA LEU A 452 9.25 28.72 15.36
C LEU A 452 9.47 28.74 13.83
N TYR A 453 9.48 27.58 13.18
CA TYR A 453 9.79 27.46 11.76
C TYR A 453 8.69 28.04 10.86
N LEU A 454 7.41 27.78 11.19
CA LEU A 454 6.26 28.27 10.44
C LEU A 454 5.53 29.43 11.11
N SER A 455 6.20 30.15 12.02
CA SER A 455 5.83 31.48 12.56
C SER A 455 4.57 31.52 13.46
N HIS A 456 3.92 30.37 13.79
CA HIS A 456 2.76 30.41 14.66
C HIS A 456 3.10 30.45 16.16
N LEU A 457 4.35 30.26 16.54
CA LEU A 457 4.80 30.55 17.89
C LEU A 457 4.72 32.07 18.13
N ARG A 458 3.87 32.47 19.07
CA ARG A 458 3.54 33.88 19.41
C ARG A 458 2.77 34.61 18.30
N ASN A 459 2.05 33.89 17.47
CA ASN A 459 1.07 34.48 16.60
C ASN A 459 -0.07 35.08 17.42
N LYS A 460 -0.43 36.34 17.17
CA LYS A 460 -1.42 37.10 17.95
C LYS A 460 -2.70 37.26 17.16
N LYS A 461 -3.81 37.36 17.90
CA LYS A 461 -5.06 37.83 17.30
C LYS A 461 -4.89 39.21 16.67
N ALA A 462 -5.77 39.53 15.73
CA ALA A 462 -5.77 40.84 15.08
C ALA A 462 -5.86 42.01 16.09
N ASP A 463 -5.12 43.06 15.81
CA ASP A 463 -5.18 44.34 16.50
C ASP A 463 -5.43 45.45 15.47
N ALA A 464 -6.66 45.93 15.40
CA ALA A 464 -7.06 46.93 14.43
C ALA A 464 -6.41 48.29 14.69
N GLU A 465 -6.08 48.62 15.96
CA GLU A 465 -5.42 49.88 16.30
C GLU A 465 -3.93 49.86 15.88
N ALA A 466 -3.28 48.69 16.05
CA ALA A 466 -1.90 48.50 15.63
C ALA A 466 -1.77 48.14 14.15
N GLY A 467 -2.88 47.84 13.46
CA GLY A 467 -2.88 47.39 12.07
C GLY A 467 -2.17 46.04 11.87
N THR A 468 -2.21 45.14 12.85
CA THR A 468 -1.61 43.81 12.79
C THR A 468 -2.65 42.72 12.61
N PHE A 469 -2.27 41.69 11.86
CA PHE A 469 -3.09 40.53 11.54
C PHE A 469 -2.38 39.24 11.94
N PRO A 470 -3.11 38.14 12.18
CA PRO A 470 -2.50 36.83 12.39
C PRO A 470 -1.59 36.42 11.25
N ASP A 471 -0.46 35.79 11.59
CA ASP A 471 0.45 35.19 10.60
C ASP A 471 -0.22 33.95 9.96
N GLU A 472 -0.23 33.90 8.63
CA GLU A 472 -0.95 32.90 7.84
C GLU A 472 -0.06 31.70 7.46
N ASN A 473 1.24 31.73 7.74
CA ASN A 473 2.21 30.77 7.21
C ASN A 473 1.83 29.32 7.61
N TYR A 474 1.73 29.05 8.91
CA TYR A 474 1.34 27.71 9.37
C TYR A 474 -0.05 27.29 8.89
N ALA A 475 -1.00 28.21 8.87
CA ALA A 475 -2.35 27.95 8.38
C ALA A 475 -2.34 27.44 6.93
N ARG A 476 -1.50 28.03 6.10
CA ARG A 476 -1.31 27.63 4.70
C ARG A 476 -0.65 26.24 4.62
N GLU A 477 0.44 26.05 5.34
CA GLU A 477 1.25 24.82 5.22
C GLU A 477 0.56 23.60 5.82
N VAL A 478 -0.22 23.75 6.91
CA VAL A 478 -0.96 22.60 7.46
C VAL A 478 -2.02 22.08 6.49
N MET A 479 -2.65 22.94 5.71
CA MET A 479 -3.60 22.56 4.66
C MET A 479 -2.89 22.05 3.41
N GLN A 480 -1.87 22.78 2.94
CA GLN A 480 -1.24 22.55 1.63
C GLN A 480 -0.28 21.38 1.63
N LEU A 481 0.59 21.26 2.65
CA LEU A 481 1.68 20.28 2.69
C LEU A 481 1.42 19.12 3.65
N PHE A 482 0.68 19.36 4.74
CA PHE A 482 0.57 18.40 5.83
C PHE A 482 -0.75 17.62 5.84
N THR A 483 -1.78 18.08 5.09
CA THR A 483 -3.06 17.37 5.01
C THR A 483 -3.51 17.22 3.55
N PHE A 484 -4.48 17.95 3.09
CA PHE A 484 -5.22 17.64 1.85
C PHE A 484 -4.64 18.26 0.57
N GLY A 485 -3.67 19.17 0.64
CA GLY A 485 -3.05 19.78 -0.54
C GLY A 485 -3.89 20.89 -1.17
N LEU A 486 -3.53 21.30 -2.40
CA LEU A 486 -4.11 22.46 -3.08
C LEU A 486 -5.41 22.17 -3.83
N VAL A 487 -5.65 20.90 -4.20
CA VAL A 487 -6.76 20.52 -5.07
C VAL A 487 -7.43 19.24 -4.55
N HIS A 488 -8.75 19.17 -4.73
CA HIS A 488 -9.52 17.99 -4.37
C HIS A 488 -9.09 16.76 -5.17
N ARG A 489 -9.11 15.61 -4.48
CA ARG A 489 -8.72 14.32 -5.06
C ARG A 489 -9.73 13.23 -4.70
N ASN A 490 -9.91 12.31 -5.61
CA ASN A 490 -10.54 11.02 -5.33
C ASN A 490 -9.64 10.15 -4.45
N ILE A 491 -10.19 9.08 -3.90
CA ILE A 491 -9.46 8.15 -3.02
C ILE A 491 -8.24 7.52 -3.70
N ASP A 492 -8.27 7.36 -5.02
CA ASP A 492 -7.18 6.86 -5.87
C ASP A 492 -6.10 7.90 -6.19
N GLY A 493 -6.23 9.11 -5.64
CA GLY A 493 -5.31 10.23 -5.85
C GLY A 493 -5.53 11.03 -7.14
N SER A 494 -6.47 10.66 -8.00
CA SER A 494 -6.83 11.44 -9.18
C SER A 494 -7.43 12.80 -8.79
N ILE A 495 -7.18 13.81 -9.63
CA ILE A 495 -7.63 15.19 -9.35
C ILE A 495 -9.10 15.34 -9.74
N ILE A 496 -9.90 15.93 -8.87
CA ILE A 496 -11.29 16.29 -9.17
C ILE A 496 -11.30 17.62 -9.95
N LEU A 497 -12.00 17.62 -11.08
CA LEU A 497 -12.14 18.79 -11.94
C LEU A 497 -13.52 19.41 -11.76
N GLY A 498 -13.59 20.73 -11.81
CA GLY A 498 -14.83 21.49 -11.86
C GLY A 498 -15.44 21.51 -13.26
N GLU A 499 -16.59 22.16 -13.37
CA GLU A 499 -17.32 22.36 -14.63
C GLU A 499 -16.49 23.08 -15.71
N ASP A 500 -15.49 23.84 -15.30
CA ASP A 500 -14.54 24.54 -16.15
C ASP A 500 -13.31 23.70 -16.58
N ASN A 501 -13.30 22.41 -16.25
CA ASN A 501 -12.18 21.49 -16.41
C ASN A 501 -10.88 21.92 -15.69
N LEU A 502 -10.98 22.79 -14.71
CA LEU A 502 -9.86 23.15 -13.85
C LEU A 502 -9.94 22.39 -12.52
N PRO A 503 -8.79 22.09 -11.93
CA PRO A 503 -8.77 21.47 -10.59
C PRO A 503 -9.55 22.30 -9.57
N ILE A 504 -10.41 21.64 -8.82
CA ILE A 504 -11.16 22.31 -7.73
C ILE A 504 -10.20 22.55 -6.57
N ALA A 505 -10.08 23.82 -6.17
CA ALA A 505 -9.24 24.19 -5.03
C ALA A 505 -9.86 23.73 -3.71
N THR A 506 -9.03 23.19 -2.81
CA THR A 506 -9.44 22.73 -1.49
C THR A 506 -9.72 23.86 -0.49
N TYR A 507 -9.20 25.05 -0.70
CA TYR A 507 -9.39 26.19 0.19
C TYR A 507 -9.21 27.54 -0.53
N SER A 508 -9.75 28.59 0.06
CA SER A 508 -9.66 29.97 -0.41
C SER A 508 -8.76 30.83 0.49
N ASN A 509 -8.50 32.07 0.07
CA ASN A 509 -7.80 33.04 0.93
C ASN A 509 -8.57 33.34 2.22
N GLU A 510 -9.91 33.37 2.19
CA GLU A 510 -10.73 33.57 3.37
C GLU A 510 -10.55 32.40 4.36
N THR A 511 -10.46 31.17 3.86
CA THR A 511 -10.15 29.98 4.66
C THR A 511 -8.80 30.12 5.36
N ILE A 512 -7.77 30.56 4.65
CA ILE A 512 -6.42 30.75 5.23
C ILE A 512 -6.46 31.76 6.37
N GLN A 513 -7.16 32.89 6.19
CA GLN A 513 -7.29 33.94 7.20
C GLN A 513 -8.03 33.42 8.45
N ASN A 514 -9.13 32.71 8.26
CA ASN A 514 -9.87 32.13 9.39
C ASN A 514 -9.06 31.01 10.07
N MET A 515 -8.33 30.19 9.31
CA MET A 515 -7.43 29.15 9.83
C MET A 515 -6.31 29.76 10.67
N ALA A 516 -5.70 30.84 10.22
CA ALA A 516 -4.62 31.55 10.96
C ALA A 516 -5.09 32.04 12.34
N ARG A 517 -6.35 32.41 12.48
CA ARG A 517 -6.96 32.84 13.75
C ARG A 517 -7.02 31.72 14.77
N VAL A 518 -7.18 30.45 14.32
CA VAL A 518 -7.15 29.27 15.20
C VAL A 518 -5.78 29.09 15.87
N PHE A 519 -4.71 29.40 15.16
CA PHE A 519 -3.33 29.23 15.67
C PHE A 519 -2.81 30.44 16.44
N THR A 520 -3.66 31.43 16.74
CA THR A 520 -3.28 32.58 17.57
C THR A 520 -3.21 32.20 19.05
N GLY A 521 -2.35 32.87 19.81
CA GLY A 521 -2.22 32.68 21.25
C GLY A 521 -1.30 31.54 21.67
N LEU A 522 -0.72 30.76 20.75
CA LEU A 522 0.24 29.71 21.08
C LEU A 522 1.60 30.31 21.50
N GLY A 523 2.10 29.90 22.65
CA GLY A 523 3.38 30.36 23.20
C GLY A 523 4.10 29.26 23.97
N LEU A 524 5.37 29.51 24.33
CA LEU A 524 6.14 28.54 25.11
C LEU A 524 5.47 28.30 26.48
N SER A 525 5.30 27.03 26.85
CA SER A 525 4.63 26.64 28.10
C SER A 525 5.54 26.85 29.33
N TYR A 526 6.83 26.71 29.18
CA TYR A 526 7.80 26.82 30.27
C TYR A 526 8.89 27.83 29.96
N GLY A 527 9.52 28.33 31.01
CA GLY A 527 10.72 29.13 30.98
C GLY A 527 11.67 28.64 32.08
N VAL A 528 12.82 29.27 32.19
CA VAL A 528 13.82 28.99 33.19
C VAL A 528 14.03 30.24 34.04
N ASN A 529 14.04 30.07 35.37
CA ASN A 529 14.31 31.16 36.28
C ASN A 529 15.82 31.37 36.46
N SER A 530 16.19 32.36 37.29
CA SER A 530 17.60 32.67 37.57
C SER A 530 18.33 31.59 38.40
N ALA A 531 17.60 30.64 38.98
CA ALA A 531 18.14 29.48 39.69
C ALA A 531 18.20 28.22 38.82
N GLU A 532 17.99 28.40 37.50
CA GLU A 532 17.91 27.31 36.50
C GLU A 532 16.77 26.31 36.75
N GLU A 533 15.73 26.68 37.48
CA GLU A 533 14.55 25.86 37.70
C GLU A 533 13.52 26.09 36.56
N THR A 534 12.91 25.02 36.10
CA THR A 534 11.79 25.09 35.13
C THR A 534 10.57 25.68 35.81
N ILE A 535 10.06 26.76 35.28
CA ILE A 535 8.85 27.43 35.78
C ILE A 535 7.83 27.59 34.66
N GLU A 536 6.57 27.61 35.03
CA GLU A 536 5.48 27.89 34.08
C GLU A 536 5.64 29.29 33.48
N ASN A 537 5.57 29.39 32.17
CA ASN A 537 5.65 30.66 31.48
C ASN A 537 4.31 31.41 31.55
N THR A 538 4.28 32.54 32.23
CA THR A 538 3.11 33.43 32.34
C THR A 538 3.17 34.60 31.35
N ASN A 539 4.24 34.75 30.59
CA ASN A 539 4.46 35.87 29.67
C ASN A 539 4.57 35.40 28.21
N PHE A 540 3.54 35.65 27.42
CA PHE A 540 3.46 35.30 26.03
C PHE A 540 4.68 35.76 25.18
N ASN A 541 5.16 36.97 25.43
CA ASN A 541 6.27 37.56 24.66
C ASN A 541 7.65 37.09 25.13
N ARG A 542 7.74 36.43 26.27
CA ARG A 542 9.00 35.88 26.78
C ARG A 542 9.21 34.43 26.36
N GLY A 543 10.38 34.16 25.88
CA GLY A 543 10.93 32.82 25.72
C GLY A 543 12.35 32.85 26.24
N PHE A 544 12.51 32.83 27.57
CA PHE A 544 13.82 32.66 28.16
C PHE A 544 14.00 31.19 28.44
N CYS A 545 14.76 30.54 27.58
CA CYS A 545 15.03 29.10 27.64
C CYS A 545 16.38 28.78 28.31
N GLY A 546 16.94 29.72 29.02
CA GLY A 546 18.27 29.58 29.56
C GLY A 546 19.40 29.62 28.52
N PRO A 547 20.66 29.47 28.92
CA PRO A 547 21.79 29.33 28.01
C PRO A 547 21.63 28.12 27.08
N ALA A 548 22.24 28.14 25.89
CA ALA A 548 22.14 27.06 24.90
C ALA A 548 22.59 25.69 25.45
N ASN A 549 23.39 25.67 26.51
CA ASN A 549 23.88 24.49 27.22
C ASN A 549 23.09 24.14 28.49
N SER A 550 21.98 24.88 28.77
CA SER A 550 21.14 24.58 29.93
C SER A 550 20.37 23.28 29.68
N THR A 551 20.23 22.46 30.75
CA THR A 551 19.41 21.24 30.74
C THR A 551 17.91 21.54 30.70
N HIS A 552 17.52 22.81 30.74
CA HIS A 552 16.12 23.25 30.76
C HIS A 552 15.58 23.44 29.32
N HIS A 553 14.55 22.72 29.01
CA HIS A 553 14.13 22.40 27.63
C HIS A 553 12.82 23.06 27.25
N CYS A 554 12.74 24.39 27.23
CA CYS A 554 11.52 25.05 26.75
C CYS A 554 11.21 24.76 25.27
N TRP A 555 12.19 24.29 24.50
CA TRP A 555 12.05 23.89 23.10
C TRP A 555 11.67 22.41 22.93
N THR A 556 11.56 21.67 24.03
CA THR A 556 11.21 20.25 24.03
C THR A 556 9.84 19.98 24.65
N GLN A 557 9.18 21.01 25.15
CA GLN A 557 7.86 20.90 25.76
C GLN A 557 6.79 21.51 24.84
N PRO A 558 5.60 20.91 24.73
CA PRO A 558 4.53 21.45 23.91
C PRO A 558 4.23 22.91 24.26
N MET A 559 3.86 23.68 23.28
CA MET A 559 3.32 25.04 23.47
C MET A 559 2.01 25.01 24.26
N LYS A 560 1.59 26.15 24.79
CA LYS A 560 0.27 26.32 25.40
C LYS A 560 -0.43 27.56 24.86
N PHE A 561 -1.73 27.61 25.00
CA PHE A 561 -2.50 28.80 24.69
C PHE A 561 -2.38 29.87 25.79
N PHE A 562 -2.28 31.10 25.33
CA PHE A 562 -2.42 32.32 26.11
C PHE A 562 -3.75 32.98 25.70
N PRO A 563 -4.83 32.82 26.45
CA PRO A 563 -6.18 33.19 26.01
C PRO A 563 -6.32 34.64 25.60
N ASN A 564 -5.63 35.56 26.28
CA ASN A 564 -5.65 36.98 25.93
C ASN A 564 -5.09 37.29 24.52
N GLN A 565 -4.36 36.39 23.94
CA GLN A 565 -3.75 36.52 22.62
C GLN A 565 -4.47 35.66 21.55
N HIS A 566 -5.38 34.78 21.96
CA HIS A 566 -6.17 33.94 21.06
C HIS A 566 -7.41 34.70 20.56
N ASP A 567 -7.82 34.41 19.34
CA ASP A 567 -9.00 34.93 18.70
C ASP A 567 -10.19 33.98 18.95
N PHE A 568 -11.19 34.43 19.74
CA PHE A 568 -12.39 33.67 20.08
C PHE A 568 -13.63 34.07 19.27
N ASP A 569 -13.48 34.94 18.27
CA ASP A 569 -14.57 35.30 17.38
C ASP A 569 -14.94 34.17 16.42
N GLU A 570 -16.13 34.18 15.85
CA GLU A 570 -16.58 33.21 14.86
C GLU A 570 -15.57 33.03 13.74
N LYS A 571 -15.28 31.76 13.40
CA LYS A 571 -14.39 31.36 12.30
C LYS A 571 -15.14 30.46 11.32
N LYS A 572 -15.12 30.82 10.05
CA LYS A 572 -15.74 30.06 8.98
C LYS A 572 -14.64 29.32 8.21
N LEU A 573 -14.56 28.04 8.45
CA LEU A 573 -13.67 27.14 7.75
C LEU A 573 -14.54 26.25 6.87
N PHE A 574 -14.10 25.94 5.68
CA PHE A 574 -14.76 24.91 4.91
C PHE A 574 -13.92 23.62 5.02
N ILE A 575 -14.59 22.54 5.17
CA ILE A 575 -14.02 21.21 5.08
C ILE A 575 -15.10 20.40 4.39
N ASP A 576 -14.84 19.93 3.17
CA ASP A 576 -15.77 19.17 2.32
C ASP A 576 -17.18 19.78 2.25
N ASP A 577 -17.70 20.14 1.18
CA ASP A 577 -19.08 20.61 0.90
C ASP A 577 -19.90 21.17 2.09
N GLY A 578 -19.34 21.07 3.31
CA GLY A 578 -19.85 21.58 4.57
C GLY A 578 -18.94 22.64 5.15
N GLN A 579 -19.48 23.76 5.58
CA GLN A 579 -18.73 24.75 6.34
C GLN A 579 -18.53 24.25 7.77
N LEU A 580 -17.26 24.04 8.17
CA LEU A 580 -16.94 24.01 9.60
C LEU A 580 -17.01 25.44 10.13
N ILE A 581 -18.02 25.72 10.94
CA ILE A 581 -18.17 26.99 11.62
C ILE A 581 -17.79 26.77 13.09
N ILE A 582 -16.77 27.48 13.55
CA ILE A 582 -16.45 27.61 14.96
C ILE A 582 -17.18 28.87 15.44
N PRO A 583 -18.23 28.74 16.27
CA PRO A 583 -18.96 29.90 16.73
C PRO A 583 -18.10 30.74 17.67
N ALA A 584 -18.42 32.04 17.75
CA ALA A 584 -17.79 32.91 18.74
C ALA A 584 -18.05 32.37 20.15
N SER A 585 -17.01 32.32 20.99
CA SER A 585 -17.09 31.77 22.33
C SER A 585 -17.12 32.86 23.39
N ALA A 586 -18.03 32.72 24.36
CA ALA A 586 -18.06 33.52 25.58
C ALA A 586 -16.99 33.06 26.59
N SER A 587 -16.60 31.78 26.57
CA SER A 587 -15.48 31.26 27.35
C SER A 587 -14.18 31.61 26.63
N GLN A 588 -13.35 32.38 27.26
CA GLN A 588 -12.08 32.84 26.70
C GLN A 588 -10.93 32.28 27.55
N ASP A 589 -10.81 30.96 27.57
CA ASP A 589 -9.83 30.23 28.31
C ASP A 589 -9.01 29.26 27.41
N SER A 590 -8.00 28.63 28.00
CA SER A 590 -7.11 27.70 27.25
C SER A 590 -7.83 26.43 26.80
N ASP A 591 -8.82 25.96 27.55
CA ASP A 591 -9.57 24.74 27.23
C ASP A 591 -10.47 24.96 26.00
N GLN A 592 -11.08 26.13 25.90
CA GLN A 592 -11.84 26.53 24.70
C GLN A 592 -10.93 26.64 23.48
N ALA A 593 -9.74 27.22 23.59
CA ALA A 593 -8.80 27.33 22.50
C ALA A 593 -8.29 25.95 22.03
N LEU A 594 -8.04 25.05 22.98
CA LEU A 594 -7.68 23.65 22.66
C LEU A 594 -8.83 22.90 21.97
N MET A 595 -10.08 23.13 22.39
CA MET A 595 -11.25 22.53 21.75
C MET A 595 -11.39 23.02 20.30
N GLU A 596 -11.20 24.32 20.04
CA GLU A 596 -11.22 24.88 18.69
C GLU A 596 -10.13 24.28 17.81
N LEU A 597 -8.91 24.16 18.34
CA LEU A 597 -7.80 23.47 17.66
C LEU A 597 -8.17 22.03 17.34
N GLY A 598 -8.71 21.28 18.31
CA GLY A 598 -9.12 19.90 18.14
C GLY A 598 -10.11 19.72 16.98
N LEU A 599 -11.19 20.52 16.96
CA LEU A 599 -12.20 20.49 15.89
C LEU A 599 -11.60 20.74 14.49
N VAL A 600 -10.67 21.68 14.40
CA VAL A 600 -10.00 21.98 13.13
C VAL A 600 -9.11 20.83 12.67
N LEU A 601 -8.31 20.27 13.58
CA LEU A 601 -7.42 19.17 13.24
C LEU A 601 -8.19 17.88 12.89
N ASP A 602 -9.33 17.62 13.56
CA ASP A 602 -10.24 16.54 13.20
C ASP A 602 -10.73 16.69 11.76
N GLY A 603 -11.18 17.89 11.41
CA GLY A 603 -11.65 18.19 10.06
C GLY A 603 -10.54 18.11 9.01
N LEU A 604 -9.33 18.60 9.29
CA LEU A 604 -8.19 18.53 8.37
C LEU A 604 -7.77 17.08 8.06
N VAL A 605 -7.78 16.21 9.05
CA VAL A 605 -7.34 14.81 8.86
C VAL A 605 -8.44 13.96 8.25
N SER A 606 -9.70 14.15 8.64
CA SER A 606 -10.84 13.43 8.08
C SER A 606 -11.27 13.90 6.68
N HIS A 607 -10.69 15.00 6.18
CA HIS A 607 -10.98 15.49 4.83
C HIS A 607 -10.69 14.43 3.77
N GLN A 608 -11.64 14.21 2.85
CA GLN A 608 -11.59 13.14 1.83
C GLN A 608 -10.27 13.09 1.04
N THR A 609 -9.65 14.25 0.81
CA THR A 609 -8.39 14.34 0.03
C THR A 609 -7.15 14.05 0.89
N THR A 610 -7.23 14.07 2.23
CA THR A 610 -6.06 13.88 3.10
C THR A 610 -5.51 12.47 2.98
N ALA A 611 -6.36 11.45 3.04
CA ALA A 611 -5.92 10.06 2.94
C ALA A 611 -5.15 9.79 1.62
N PRO A 612 -5.67 10.07 0.42
CA PRO A 612 -4.93 9.83 -0.82
C PRO A 612 -3.70 10.73 -0.98
N PHE A 613 -3.73 11.95 -0.45
CA PHE A 613 -2.58 12.86 -0.50
C PHE A 613 -1.40 12.34 0.33
N ILE A 614 -1.66 11.91 1.57
CA ILE A 614 -0.64 11.37 2.48
C ILE A 614 -0.19 9.98 2.04
N ALA A 615 -1.12 9.11 1.61
CA ALA A 615 -0.81 7.79 1.05
C ALA A 615 0.21 7.90 -0.09
N ARG A 616 -0.08 8.75 -1.09
CA ARG A 616 0.84 8.99 -2.21
C ARG A 616 2.21 9.46 -1.74
N ARG A 617 2.26 10.42 -0.78
CA ARG A 617 3.52 10.94 -0.24
C ARG A 617 4.34 9.85 0.45
N LEU A 618 3.70 9.04 1.28
CA LEU A 618 4.38 7.95 1.99
C LEU A 618 4.85 6.86 1.01
N ILE A 619 4.03 6.43 0.04
CA ILE A 619 4.47 5.47 -0.98
C ILE A 619 5.72 5.99 -1.70
N GLN A 620 5.74 7.28 -2.06
CA GLN A 620 6.89 7.91 -2.72
C GLN A 620 8.14 7.94 -1.84
N ARG A 621 7.98 7.99 -0.51
CA ARG A 621 9.12 7.94 0.42
C ARG A 621 9.66 6.53 0.63
N PHE A 622 8.81 5.51 0.55
CA PHE A 622 9.21 4.13 0.82
C PHE A 622 9.54 3.32 -0.44
N VAL A 623 8.69 3.35 -1.47
CA VAL A 623 8.68 2.32 -2.52
C VAL A 623 8.96 2.86 -3.92
N THR A 624 8.10 3.74 -4.46
CA THR A 624 8.19 4.20 -5.84
C THR A 624 7.85 5.67 -6.00
N SER A 625 8.49 6.35 -6.95
CA SER A 625 8.18 7.76 -7.28
C SER A 625 6.83 7.91 -7.98
N ASN A 626 6.38 6.87 -8.68
CA ASN A 626 5.17 6.87 -9.49
C ASN A 626 4.25 5.71 -9.07
N PRO A 627 3.58 5.82 -7.90
CA PRO A 627 2.59 4.82 -7.50
C PRO A 627 1.40 4.85 -8.45
N SER A 628 0.81 3.70 -8.71
CA SER A 628 -0.45 3.60 -9.45
C SER A 628 -1.61 4.19 -8.65
N SER A 629 -2.71 4.50 -9.34
CA SER A 629 -3.97 4.91 -8.72
C SER A 629 -4.48 3.83 -7.74
N GLY A 630 -4.44 2.57 -8.14
CA GLY A 630 -4.86 1.45 -7.29
C GLY A 630 -3.99 1.29 -6.04
N TYR A 631 -2.68 1.49 -6.15
CA TYR A 631 -1.80 1.47 -4.97
C TYR A 631 -2.14 2.61 -4.00
N ILE A 632 -2.35 3.82 -4.52
CA ILE A 632 -2.75 4.98 -3.71
C ILE A 632 -4.08 4.69 -3.00
N GLU A 633 -5.07 4.16 -3.71
CA GLU A 633 -6.39 3.81 -3.18
C GLU A 633 -6.28 2.80 -2.02
N ARG A 634 -5.60 1.67 -2.22
CA ARG A 634 -5.43 0.64 -1.18
C ARG A 634 -4.76 1.21 0.08
N VAL A 635 -3.74 2.03 -0.07
CA VAL A 635 -3.05 2.67 1.06
C VAL A 635 -3.91 3.76 1.70
N ALA A 636 -4.67 4.54 0.91
CA ALA A 636 -5.58 5.55 1.43
C ALA A 636 -6.74 4.94 2.22
N VAL A 637 -7.27 3.80 1.78
CA VAL A 637 -8.26 3.02 2.54
C VAL A 637 -7.68 2.54 3.88
N ALA A 638 -6.44 2.05 3.88
CA ALA A 638 -5.76 1.64 5.11
C ALA A 638 -5.46 2.81 6.06
N PHE A 639 -5.22 4.00 5.52
CA PHE A 639 -5.05 5.24 6.31
C PHE A 639 -6.34 5.61 7.05
N GLY A 640 -7.50 5.46 6.40
CA GLY A 640 -8.79 5.73 7.02
C GLY A 640 -9.02 7.22 7.32
N SER A 641 -10.08 7.50 8.11
CA SER A 641 -10.51 8.86 8.45
C SER A 641 -9.72 9.51 9.59
N ASP A 642 -9.07 8.73 10.43
CA ASP A 642 -8.28 9.15 11.59
C ASP A 642 -6.76 9.02 11.39
N GLY A 643 -6.35 8.44 10.25
CA GLY A 643 -4.96 8.33 9.84
C GLY A 643 -4.20 7.25 10.60
N ASP A 644 -4.65 6.00 10.55
CA ASP A 644 -3.93 4.87 11.16
C ASP A 644 -2.60 4.61 10.41
N LEU A 645 -1.50 5.09 10.99
CA LEU A 645 -0.16 4.92 10.40
C LEU A 645 0.33 3.47 10.46
N ARG A 646 -0.09 2.67 11.45
CA ARG A 646 0.28 1.25 11.53
C ARG A 646 -0.27 0.48 10.33
N SER A 647 -1.57 0.59 10.08
CA SER A 647 -2.23 -0.01 8.93
C SER A 647 -1.70 0.54 7.60
N THR A 648 -1.45 1.85 7.54
CA THR A 648 -0.87 2.51 6.37
C THR A 648 0.50 1.95 6.00
N ILE A 649 1.42 1.80 6.96
CA ILE A 649 2.77 1.27 6.70
C ILE A 649 2.72 -0.20 6.28
N LYS A 650 1.85 -1.01 6.89
CA LYS A 650 1.61 -2.39 6.41
C LYS A 650 1.14 -2.38 4.96
N ALA A 651 0.11 -1.62 4.64
CA ALA A 651 -0.42 -1.51 3.28
C ALA A 651 0.64 -1.05 2.28
N ILE A 652 1.53 -0.11 2.63
CA ILE A 652 2.62 0.32 1.75
C ILE A 652 3.63 -0.80 1.50
N LEU A 653 4.07 -1.49 2.55
CA LEU A 653 5.19 -2.42 2.44
C LEU A 653 4.79 -3.80 1.92
N LEU A 654 3.54 -4.21 2.12
CA LEU A 654 3.02 -5.51 1.71
C LEU A 654 2.19 -5.45 0.42
N ASP A 655 1.97 -4.26 -0.13
CA ASP A 655 1.21 -4.11 -1.37
C ASP A 655 1.79 -4.99 -2.49
N PRO A 656 0.96 -5.70 -3.25
CA PRO A 656 1.41 -6.49 -4.40
C PRO A 656 2.28 -5.70 -5.37
N GLU A 657 1.99 -4.42 -5.62
CA GLU A 657 2.82 -3.56 -6.47
C GLU A 657 4.21 -3.30 -5.86
N ALA A 658 4.34 -3.29 -4.53
CA ALA A 658 5.64 -3.19 -3.86
C ALA A 658 6.42 -4.53 -3.89
N ARG A 659 5.73 -5.67 -3.94
CA ARG A 659 6.31 -7.01 -3.76
C ARG A 659 6.52 -7.79 -5.06
N SER A 660 5.72 -7.52 -6.12
CA SER A 660 5.80 -8.28 -7.37
C SER A 660 7.18 -8.17 -8.05
N PRO A 661 7.72 -9.29 -8.56
CA PRO A 661 8.91 -9.27 -9.41
C PRO A 661 8.69 -8.56 -10.74
N SER A 662 7.47 -8.52 -11.26
CA SER A 662 7.14 -7.90 -12.55
C SER A 662 7.52 -6.42 -12.59
N VAL A 663 7.42 -5.71 -11.45
CA VAL A 663 7.78 -4.29 -11.37
C VAL A 663 9.29 -4.02 -11.56
N LEU A 664 10.15 -5.01 -11.34
CA LEU A 664 11.61 -4.86 -11.52
C LEU A 664 11.99 -4.52 -12.98
N ASN A 665 11.18 -4.94 -13.92
CA ASN A 665 11.39 -4.68 -15.35
C ASN A 665 10.66 -3.43 -15.84
N SER A 666 9.82 -2.82 -15.02
CA SER A 666 9.10 -1.59 -15.37
C SER A 666 10.05 -0.41 -15.46
N LYS A 667 9.93 0.40 -16.52
CA LYS A 667 10.72 1.62 -16.70
C LYS A 667 10.22 2.79 -15.84
N THR A 668 9.03 2.69 -15.30
CA THR A 668 8.34 3.76 -14.56
C THR A 668 8.24 3.47 -13.07
N PHE A 669 8.46 2.23 -12.64
CA PHE A 669 8.44 1.83 -11.24
C PHE A 669 9.82 1.98 -10.57
N GLY A 670 9.80 2.35 -9.28
CA GLY A 670 10.98 2.56 -8.48
C GLY A 670 11.21 4.02 -8.13
N LYS A 671 12.24 4.26 -7.37
CA LYS A 671 12.63 5.62 -6.97
C LYS A 671 14.13 5.78 -7.03
N PHE A 672 14.56 6.98 -7.35
CA PHE A 672 15.94 7.35 -7.11
C PHE A 672 16.15 7.52 -5.60
N LYS A 673 16.96 6.65 -5.02
CA LYS A 673 17.20 6.66 -3.58
C LYS A 673 17.95 7.92 -3.17
N GLU A 674 17.48 8.61 -2.16
CA GLU A 674 18.13 9.79 -1.60
C GLU A 674 19.59 9.50 -1.21
N PRO A 675 20.52 10.42 -1.42
CA PRO A 675 21.94 10.21 -1.09
C PRO A 675 22.19 9.74 0.35
N LEU A 676 21.40 10.25 1.30
CA LEU A 676 21.47 9.85 2.70
C LEU A 676 21.10 8.38 2.89
N LEU A 677 20.00 7.92 2.27
CA LEU A 677 19.59 6.51 2.30
C LEU A 677 20.55 5.59 1.53
N GLN A 678 21.20 6.09 0.48
CA GLN A 678 22.27 5.32 -0.19
C GLN A 678 23.45 5.10 0.75
N MET A 679 23.87 6.16 1.45
CA MET A 679 25.00 6.11 2.36
C MET A 679 24.73 5.19 3.56
N THR A 680 23.58 5.34 4.21
CA THR A 680 23.21 4.47 5.33
C THR A 680 23.10 3.01 4.90
N ALA A 681 22.55 2.73 3.71
CA ALA A 681 22.46 1.37 3.18
C ALA A 681 23.86 0.74 2.96
N VAL A 682 24.81 1.51 2.44
CA VAL A 682 26.21 1.03 2.29
C VAL A 682 26.85 0.81 3.66
N MET A 683 26.64 1.72 4.61
CA MET A 683 27.19 1.58 5.97
C MET A 683 26.64 0.33 6.67
N ARG A 684 25.35 0.06 6.54
CA ARG A 684 24.70 -1.13 7.10
C ARG A 684 25.15 -2.42 6.42
N LEU A 685 25.20 -2.42 5.09
CA LEU A 685 25.66 -3.58 4.32
C LEU A 685 27.10 -4.00 4.64
N LEU A 686 27.96 -3.01 4.87
CA LEU A 686 29.38 -3.24 5.20
C LEU A 686 29.63 -3.35 6.71
N GLU A 687 28.58 -3.37 7.52
CA GLU A 687 28.68 -3.39 8.99
C GLU A 687 29.64 -2.32 9.50
N ALA A 688 29.52 -1.12 8.94
CA ALA A 688 30.44 -0.03 9.25
C ALA A 688 30.53 0.21 10.75
N ASN A 689 31.74 0.17 11.28
CA ASN A 689 31.99 0.29 12.70
C ASN A 689 32.46 1.71 13.03
N SER A 690 31.76 2.38 13.94
CA SER A 690 32.16 3.68 14.43
C SER A 690 32.96 3.51 15.73
N LYS A 691 34.05 4.26 15.88
CA LYS A 691 34.89 4.20 17.05
C LYS A 691 34.43 5.06 18.25
N ILE A 692 33.13 5.18 18.48
CA ILE A 692 32.65 5.86 19.71
C ILE A 692 32.18 4.80 20.69
N ALA A 693 32.84 4.77 21.88
CA ALA A 693 32.37 4.00 22.98
C ALA A 693 31.31 4.81 23.73
N LEU A 694 30.06 4.43 23.60
CA LEU A 694 29.06 4.73 24.61
C LEU A 694 29.41 3.86 25.82
N GLY A 695 29.49 4.45 27.01
CA GLY A 695 29.89 3.74 28.24
C GLY A 695 28.86 2.71 28.70
N ALA A 696 29.21 1.89 29.69
CA ALA A 696 28.27 0.97 30.32
C ALA A 696 27.11 1.76 30.97
N GLY A 697 25.90 1.64 30.41
CA GLY A 697 24.72 2.43 30.81
C GLY A 697 23.89 2.95 29.63
N ASP A 698 24.35 2.72 28.42
CA ASP A 698 23.71 3.24 27.18
C ASP A 698 22.43 2.47 26.78
N GLU A 699 22.02 1.49 27.59
CA GLU A 699 20.76 0.76 27.43
C GLU A 699 19.53 1.70 27.47
N ASP A 700 19.64 2.81 28.18
CA ASP A 700 18.57 3.81 28.32
C ASP A 700 18.35 4.63 27.04
N VAL A 701 19.25 4.60 26.06
CA VAL A 701 19.09 5.30 24.76
C VAL A 701 18.67 4.37 23.62
N GLY A 702 18.36 3.11 23.91
CA GLY A 702 17.83 2.15 22.93
C GLY A 702 18.84 1.58 21.93
N ILE A 703 20.14 1.82 22.16
CA ILE A 703 21.24 1.32 21.33
C ILE A 703 22.05 0.32 22.15
N VAL A 704 21.78 -0.98 21.95
CA VAL A 704 22.33 -2.05 22.78
C VAL A 704 23.51 -2.73 22.09
N GLY A 705 24.59 -2.92 22.83
CA GLY A 705 25.51 -4.05 22.65
C GLY A 705 26.67 -3.88 21.71
N THR A 706 26.97 -2.69 21.21
CA THR A 706 28.13 -2.44 20.38
C THR A 706 29.00 -1.32 20.96
N ASN A 707 30.30 -1.47 20.84
CA ASN A 707 31.25 -0.43 21.20
C ASN A 707 31.14 0.74 20.21
N TYR A 708 30.14 1.60 20.40
CA TYR A 708 30.04 2.83 19.62
C TYR A 708 31.16 3.76 20.07
N GLN A 709 32.04 4.08 19.16
CA GLN A 709 32.96 5.18 19.30
C GLN A 709 32.58 6.25 18.27
N PHE A 710 31.77 7.26 18.66
CA PHE A 710 31.65 8.47 17.86
C PHE A 710 33.03 9.09 17.67
N ALA A 711 33.46 9.30 16.45
CA ALA A 711 34.69 10.03 16.19
C ALA A 711 34.50 11.49 16.62
N HIS A 712 34.63 11.75 17.89
CA HIS A 712 34.74 13.12 18.35
C HIS A 712 36.01 13.71 17.78
N HIS A 713 35.81 14.74 17.00
CA HIS A 713 36.89 15.57 16.56
C HIS A 713 37.38 16.43 17.70
N PHE A 714 38.23 15.87 18.58
CA PHE A 714 38.90 16.65 19.60
C PHE A 714 40.32 16.90 19.17
N SER A 715 40.70 18.16 19.12
CA SER A 715 41.98 18.86 19.24
C SER A 715 43.29 18.21 18.74
N ASP A 716 43.31 16.97 18.30
CA ASP A 716 44.50 16.25 17.84
C ASP A 716 44.57 15.99 16.34
N GLY A 717 43.65 16.53 15.58
CA GLY A 717 43.66 16.47 14.12
C GLY A 717 43.32 15.11 13.48
N ALA A 718 42.97 14.09 14.27
CA ALA A 718 42.56 12.80 13.74
C ALA A 718 41.11 12.85 13.25
N THR A 719 40.92 12.99 11.97
CA THR A 719 39.63 13.05 11.31
C THR A 719 39.18 11.64 10.96
N LEU A 720 38.31 11.04 11.74
CA LEU A 720 37.54 9.87 11.32
C LEU A 720 36.11 10.32 11.01
N MET A 721 35.74 10.26 9.72
CA MET A 721 34.43 10.52 9.15
C MET A 721 33.71 11.77 9.70
N LYS A 722 34.12 12.94 9.30
CA LYS A 722 33.23 14.11 9.29
C LYS A 722 32.16 13.88 8.24
N LEU A 723 31.05 13.24 8.63
CA LEU A 723 29.88 13.17 7.76
C LEU A 723 29.22 14.57 7.64
N GLY A 724 29.40 15.44 8.62
CA GLY A 724 28.91 16.80 8.58
C GLY A 724 29.33 17.63 7.34
N PRO A 725 30.59 17.54 6.85
CA PRO A 725 30.97 18.17 5.58
C PRO A 725 30.55 17.41 4.33
N VAL A 726 30.23 16.10 4.45
CA VAL A 726 29.80 15.27 3.31
C VAL A 726 28.33 15.50 2.97
N VAL A 727 27.52 15.79 3.97
CA VAL A 727 26.08 16.02 3.79
C VAL A 727 25.79 17.20 2.83
N PRO A 728 26.43 18.37 2.93
CA PRO A 728 26.28 19.42 1.92
C PRO A 728 26.75 19.01 0.53
N VAL A 729 27.76 18.14 0.43
CA VAL A 729 28.24 17.60 -0.86
C VAL A 729 27.23 16.63 -1.48
N LEU A 730 26.48 15.92 -0.66
CA LEU A 730 25.41 15.02 -1.10
C LEU A 730 24.11 15.76 -1.49
N GLY A 731 24.02 17.07 -1.19
CA GLY A 731 22.81 17.87 -1.46
C GLY A 731 21.61 17.50 -0.61
N GLN A 732 21.81 16.73 0.47
CA GLN A 732 20.75 16.33 1.39
C GLN A 732 21.24 16.39 2.82
N GLU A 733 20.42 16.94 3.70
CA GLU A 733 20.68 17.02 5.14
C GLU A 733 19.41 16.63 5.89
N VAL A 734 19.56 15.89 7.00
CA VAL A 734 18.43 15.52 7.87
C VAL A 734 17.76 16.78 8.42
N LEU A 735 16.44 16.81 8.37
CA LEU A 735 15.62 17.97 8.76
C LEU A 735 16.05 19.26 8.04
N SER A 736 16.41 19.14 6.79
CA SER A 736 16.57 20.26 5.88
C SER A 736 15.66 20.04 4.69
N ALA A 737 14.93 21.08 4.29
CA ALA A 737 14.15 21.00 3.07
C ALA A 737 15.07 20.58 1.90
N PRO A 738 14.64 19.70 0.99
CA PRO A 738 15.39 19.43 -0.22
C PRO A 738 15.59 20.74 -0.98
N SER A 739 16.84 21.04 -1.31
CA SER A 739 17.23 22.22 -2.11
C SER A 739 16.78 22.03 -3.56
#